data_66f0dc597f45163ad2d8382124e8d94d
#
_entry.id   66f0dc597f45163ad2d8382124e8d94d
#
_cell.length_a   1.000
_cell.length_b   1.000
_cell.length_c   1.000
_cell.angle_alpha   90.00
_cell.angle_beta   90.00
_cell.angle_gamma   90.00
#
_symmetry.space_group_name_H-M   'P 1'
#
loop_
_entity.id
_entity.type
_entity.pdbx_description
1 polymer ?
#
loop_
_entity_poly.entity_id
_entity_poly.type
_entity_poly.pdbx_seq_one_letter_code
_entity_poly.pdbx_strand_id
1 'polypeptide(L)'
;KTKDEPYIVTAEAGGDVTFVKVEPGTALSLSNFDVGGTANPKGIKGYIFGERGVWRPGDDIHLTFIVTSDNPLPESHPASLEFFNPNGQLVQSLVNNSSSDGIYTFSLGTTPASPTGLWRAKITFGGAQFEKSVRVDAIKPNRMKIELKLGDGQLVDAAHFTGSLTARWLHGTPAADAKAVLQAQLSQIATRFKGYEGYSFDDASKYFGTEEREIVTGTTDAQGSLALSTDELSSLEGLSPGMLSGRFTVKVFEKSGDFSVDQQVATISPYDTYFGIGVATQKSDWGDEYLDSRKEHIIKIVMLDSKGKPEPGSENVLVSVYKMDSYWWWDASTPNSQAHYAKNALNSNYKTLQATLSNGTGQATMRWSTGDYGYYMIRVTSPNRAHSATRIVCVSSSDWRGDVTSVTDAATRLALSRDKAKYVPGDKARVTIPSSPGARALVGIESGSVVRESFWVECTGKQTDIEIPVKEGMAPNIYVSVTLVQPHNSTLNDAPIRLFGVTRLDVEDAARRLTPVIEMPETVKPESEVTIKVREKNGRKMSYVLALVDEGLLGLTRFKTPDPYGYFNATEALGVRTWDMFDYVIGAYGGRTPSSRTRGRSRHSGSSPSYGSSTHRNWAPGRRTRIKSRSRPTSARFG
;
A
#
# COMPACT_ATOMS: atom_id res chain seq x y z
N LYS A 1 24.29 -14.39 -18.86
CA LYS A 1 23.01 -14.92 -19.36
C LYS A 1 22.19 -13.70 -19.74
N THR A 2 22.03 -13.44 -21.03
CA THR A 2 20.99 -12.56 -21.55
C THR A 2 19.66 -13.11 -21.05
N LYS A 3 18.84 -12.27 -20.42
CA LYS A 3 17.45 -12.59 -20.15
C LYS A 3 16.74 -12.58 -21.50
N ASP A 4 16.64 -13.72 -22.14
CA ASP A 4 15.82 -13.87 -23.33
C ASP A 4 14.37 -13.88 -22.89
N GLU A 5 13.75 -12.72 -22.85
CA GLU A 5 12.31 -12.61 -22.71
C GLU A 5 11.67 -12.88 -24.09
N PRO A 6 10.60 -13.70 -24.16
CA PRO A 6 9.94 -13.93 -25.44
C PRO A 6 9.36 -12.62 -25.98
N TYR A 7 9.65 -12.30 -27.22
CA TYR A 7 9.13 -11.13 -27.90
C TYR A 7 7.87 -11.42 -28.71
N ILE A 8 7.77 -12.62 -29.26
CA ILE A 8 6.63 -13.08 -30.05
C ILE A 8 6.33 -14.52 -29.68
N VAL A 9 5.05 -14.80 -29.47
CA VAL A 9 4.51 -16.17 -29.37
C VAL A 9 3.71 -16.44 -30.62
N THR A 10 3.99 -17.57 -31.32
CA THR A 10 3.30 -17.99 -32.52
C THR A 10 2.46 -19.24 -32.23
N ALA A 11 1.31 -19.31 -32.89
CA ALA A 11 0.47 -20.51 -32.91
C ALA A 11 0.20 -20.95 -34.37
N GLU A 12 0.28 -22.24 -34.63
CA GLU A 12 0.06 -22.84 -35.95
C GLU A 12 -1.00 -23.94 -35.85
N ALA A 13 -2.00 -23.88 -36.71
CA ALA A 13 -3.04 -24.89 -36.79
C ALA A 13 -3.58 -24.98 -38.23
N GLY A 14 -3.67 -26.19 -38.78
CA GLY A 14 -4.28 -26.42 -40.11
C GLY A 14 -3.57 -25.73 -41.30
N GLY A 15 -2.32 -25.31 -41.13
CA GLY A 15 -1.57 -24.56 -42.15
C GLY A 15 -1.63 -23.05 -41.96
N ASP A 16 -2.47 -22.55 -41.06
CA ASP A 16 -2.55 -21.15 -40.68
C ASP A 16 -1.58 -20.84 -39.53
N VAL A 17 -0.98 -19.64 -39.57
CA VAL A 17 -0.04 -19.16 -38.58
C VAL A 17 -0.52 -17.83 -38.03
N THR A 18 -0.59 -17.71 -36.73
CA THR A 18 -0.85 -16.42 -36.03
C THR A 18 0.21 -16.14 -35.00
N PHE A 19 0.26 -14.88 -34.50
CA PHE A 19 1.23 -14.51 -33.47
C PHE A 19 0.70 -13.39 -32.57
N VAL A 20 1.20 -13.37 -31.34
CA VAL A 20 1.02 -12.26 -30.41
C VAL A 20 2.39 -11.70 -29.99
N LYS A 21 2.52 -10.37 -29.96
CA LYS A 21 3.71 -9.72 -29.40
C LYS A 21 3.61 -9.68 -27.89
N VAL A 22 4.70 -10.01 -27.21
CA VAL A 22 4.81 -10.06 -25.75
C VAL A 22 5.70 -8.90 -25.29
N GLU A 23 5.19 -7.69 -25.42
CA GLU A 23 5.87 -6.49 -24.94
C GLU A 23 5.24 -6.03 -23.61
N PRO A 24 6.01 -5.52 -22.64
CA PRO A 24 5.44 -5.07 -21.35
C PRO A 24 4.31 -4.05 -21.48
N GLY A 25 4.37 -3.15 -22.47
CA GLY A 25 3.37 -2.11 -22.72
C GLY A 25 2.11 -2.58 -23.45
N THR A 26 2.07 -3.83 -23.97
CA THR A 26 0.91 -4.39 -24.71
C THR A 26 0.16 -5.45 -23.91
N ALA A 27 0.55 -5.71 -22.66
CA ALA A 27 -0.19 -6.59 -21.76
C ALA A 27 -1.54 -5.96 -21.38
N LEU A 28 -2.54 -6.81 -21.11
CA LEU A 28 -3.82 -6.37 -20.59
C LEU A 28 -3.62 -5.61 -19.26
N SER A 29 -4.28 -4.47 -19.12
CA SER A 29 -4.11 -3.61 -17.95
C SER A 29 -4.65 -4.28 -16.69
N LEU A 30 -3.85 -4.28 -15.63
CA LEU A 30 -4.22 -4.75 -14.30
C LEU A 30 -4.53 -3.59 -13.34
N SER A 31 -4.41 -2.34 -13.79
CA SER A 31 -4.54 -1.15 -12.93
C SER A 31 -5.91 -1.00 -12.25
N ASN A 32 -6.94 -1.59 -12.83
CA ASN A 32 -8.31 -1.53 -12.31
C ASN A 32 -8.68 -2.67 -11.35
N PHE A 33 -7.71 -3.52 -10.98
CA PHE A 33 -7.94 -4.68 -10.13
C PHE A 33 -7.08 -4.63 -8.88
N ASP A 34 -7.58 -5.17 -7.77
CA ASP A 34 -6.82 -5.31 -6.52
C ASP A 34 -5.85 -6.50 -6.63
N VAL A 35 -4.73 -6.24 -7.30
CA VAL A 35 -3.67 -7.23 -7.58
C VAL A 35 -2.36 -6.92 -6.86
N GLY A 36 -2.37 -5.94 -5.96
CA GLY A 36 -1.22 -5.51 -5.17
C GLY A 36 -0.85 -6.52 -4.07
N GLY A 37 0.40 -6.39 -3.59
CA GLY A 37 0.92 -7.24 -2.52
C GLY A 37 2.44 -7.38 -2.58
N THR A 38 2.97 -8.38 -1.88
CA THR A 38 4.40 -8.70 -1.88
C THR A 38 4.76 -9.44 -3.17
N ALA A 39 5.73 -8.90 -3.90
CA ALA A 39 6.26 -9.60 -5.07
C ALA A 39 7.05 -10.85 -4.64
N ASN A 40 6.80 -11.98 -5.31
CA ASN A 40 7.48 -13.25 -5.06
C ASN A 40 8.23 -13.72 -6.33
N PRO A 41 9.34 -13.06 -6.70
CA PRO A 41 10.08 -13.42 -7.89
C PRO A 41 10.71 -14.82 -7.69
N LYS A 42 10.57 -15.69 -8.69
CA LYS A 42 11.08 -17.08 -8.69
C LYS A 42 10.46 -18.03 -7.66
N GLY A 43 9.35 -17.65 -7.02
CA GLY A 43 8.68 -18.51 -6.05
C GLY A 43 9.47 -18.75 -4.75
N ILE A 44 10.48 -17.92 -4.44
CA ILE A 44 11.28 -18.01 -3.21
C ILE A 44 10.96 -16.83 -2.31
N LYS A 45 10.53 -17.09 -1.09
CA LYS A 45 10.35 -16.09 -0.03
C LYS A 45 11.41 -16.25 1.04
N GLY A 46 12.00 -15.14 1.47
CA GLY A 46 13.02 -15.14 2.52
C GLY A 46 12.82 -14.01 3.51
N TYR A 47 12.91 -14.30 4.79
CA TYR A 47 12.76 -13.36 5.88
C TYR A 47 14.00 -13.34 6.75
N ILE A 48 14.62 -12.16 6.91
CA ILE A 48 15.83 -11.97 7.73
C ILE A 48 15.46 -11.16 8.97
N PHE A 49 15.85 -11.64 10.14
CA PHE A 49 15.68 -10.91 11.39
C PHE A 49 16.86 -11.20 12.34
N GLY A 50 17.05 -10.30 13.30
CA GLY A 50 18.01 -10.44 14.38
C GLY A 50 17.29 -10.63 15.72
N GLU A 51 18.06 -10.95 16.75
CA GLU A 51 17.58 -11.12 18.11
C GLU A 51 17.20 -9.78 18.76
N ARG A 52 17.65 -8.67 18.22
CA ARG A 52 17.37 -7.30 18.69
C ARG A 52 17.39 -6.29 17.53
N GLY A 53 17.04 -5.04 17.81
CA GLY A 53 16.95 -3.99 16.79
C GLY A 53 18.20 -3.16 16.58
N VAL A 54 19.11 -3.14 17.56
CA VAL A 54 20.36 -2.36 17.53
C VAL A 54 21.46 -3.12 18.26
N TRP A 55 22.67 -3.08 17.71
CA TRP A 55 23.89 -3.68 18.27
C TRP A 55 24.92 -2.59 18.55
N ARG A 56 25.84 -2.86 19.47
CA ARG A 56 26.99 -1.97 19.75
C ARG A 56 28.18 -2.37 18.90
N PRO A 57 29.08 -1.44 18.57
CA PRO A 57 30.39 -1.80 18.06
C PRO A 57 31.08 -2.76 19.05
N GLY A 58 31.53 -3.90 18.56
CA GLY A 58 32.12 -4.99 19.36
C GLY A 58 31.14 -6.11 19.72
N ASP A 59 29.82 -5.95 19.46
CA ASP A 59 28.86 -7.02 19.65
C ASP A 59 28.91 -8.04 18.51
N ASP A 60 28.58 -9.29 18.84
CA ASP A 60 28.21 -10.30 17.86
C ASP A 60 26.76 -10.10 17.44
N ILE A 61 26.51 -10.14 16.14
CA ILE A 61 25.20 -9.96 15.53
C ILE A 61 24.71 -11.32 15.06
N HIS A 62 23.63 -11.80 15.64
CA HIS A 62 23.02 -13.06 15.24
C HIS A 62 21.83 -12.79 14.33
N LEU A 63 21.95 -13.20 13.06
CA LEU A 63 20.88 -13.09 12.08
C LEU A 63 20.29 -14.47 11.77
N THR A 64 18.99 -14.52 11.75
CA THR A 64 18.23 -15.69 11.30
C THR A 64 17.62 -15.39 9.93
N PHE A 65 17.76 -16.33 9.02
CA PHE A 65 17.12 -16.31 7.71
C PHE A 65 16.19 -17.50 7.58
N ILE A 66 14.90 -17.24 7.43
CA ILE A 66 13.89 -18.25 7.14
C ILE A 66 13.56 -18.16 5.66
N VAL A 67 13.55 -19.29 4.97
CA VAL A 67 13.25 -19.36 3.54
C VAL A 67 12.19 -20.42 3.26
N THR A 68 11.28 -20.10 2.34
CA THR A 68 10.32 -21.03 1.75
C THR A 68 10.37 -20.93 0.23
N SER A 69 10.03 -22.00 -0.46
CA SER A 69 9.99 -22.03 -1.92
C SER A 69 8.79 -22.82 -2.39
N ASP A 70 8.17 -22.39 -3.49
CA ASP A 70 7.09 -23.12 -4.16
C ASP A 70 7.59 -24.44 -4.78
N ASN A 71 8.89 -24.50 -5.08
CA ASN A 71 9.54 -25.72 -5.57
C ASN A 71 10.34 -26.38 -4.46
N PRO A 72 10.40 -27.71 -4.38
CA PRO A 72 11.26 -28.41 -3.45
C PRO A 72 12.70 -27.92 -3.55
N LEU A 73 13.28 -27.54 -2.41
CA LEU A 73 14.68 -27.14 -2.33
C LEU A 73 15.53 -28.38 -2.08
N PRO A 74 16.73 -28.49 -2.69
CA PRO A 74 17.68 -29.53 -2.35
C PRO A 74 18.04 -29.46 -0.88
N GLU A 75 18.26 -30.60 -0.25
CA GLU A 75 18.86 -30.66 1.08
C GLU A 75 20.23 -29.94 1.05
N SER A 76 20.56 -29.22 2.11
CA SER A 76 21.83 -28.48 2.23
C SER A 76 22.06 -27.41 1.15
N HIS A 77 20.98 -26.79 0.62
CA HIS A 77 21.13 -25.67 -0.32
C HIS A 77 21.87 -24.51 0.35
N PRO A 78 22.91 -23.93 -0.27
CA PRO A 78 23.71 -22.87 0.34
C PRO A 78 22.95 -21.55 0.42
N ALA A 79 23.01 -20.90 1.58
CA ALA A 79 22.66 -19.50 1.78
C ALA A 79 23.95 -18.69 1.93
N SER A 80 24.20 -17.76 1.02
CA SER A 80 25.40 -16.90 1.02
C SER A 80 25.04 -15.53 1.56
N LEU A 81 25.73 -15.09 2.62
CA LEU A 81 25.53 -13.78 3.24
C LEU A 81 26.76 -12.90 2.98
N GLU A 82 26.51 -11.67 2.54
CA GLU A 82 27.46 -10.58 2.44
C GLU A 82 27.07 -9.48 3.43
N PHE A 83 28.01 -9.01 4.24
CA PHE A 83 27.78 -7.99 5.26
C PHE A 83 28.59 -6.73 4.95
N PHE A 84 27.89 -5.61 4.76
CA PHE A 84 28.47 -4.33 4.36
C PHE A 84 28.35 -3.32 5.50
N ASN A 85 29.42 -2.53 5.71
CA ASN A 85 29.39 -1.41 6.64
C ASN A 85 28.59 -0.21 6.06
N PRO A 86 28.35 0.87 6.84
CA PRO A 86 27.62 2.05 6.37
C PRO A 86 28.24 2.76 5.17
N ASN A 87 29.54 2.57 4.93
CA ASN A 87 30.26 3.12 3.77
C ASN A 87 30.13 2.23 2.51
N GLY A 88 29.36 1.14 2.58
CA GLY A 88 29.18 0.20 1.47
C GLY A 88 30.36 -0.78 1.25
N GLN A 89 31.32 -0.84 2.16
CA GLN A 89 32.45 -1.77 2.08
C GLN A 89 32.03 -3.14 2.59
N LEU A 90 32.37 -4.20 1.86
CA LEU A 90 32.17 -5.58 2.29
C LEU A 90 33.12 -5.88 3.45
N VAL A 91 32.55 -6.24 4.59
CA VAL A 91 33.33 -6.55 5.82
C VAL A 91 33.44 -8.06 6.03
N GLN A 92 32.35 -8.79 5.75
CA GLN A 92 32.30 -10.23 5.98
C GLN A 92 31.45 -10.93 4.92
N SER A 93 31.89 -12.13 4.52
CA SER A 93 31.14 -13.01 3.63
C SER A 93 31.09 -14.41 4.24
N LEU A 94 29.90 -14.97 4.36
CA LEU A 94 29.65 -16.28 4.96
C LEU A 94 28.79 -17.14 4.04
N VAL A 95 29.03 -18.44 4.05
CA VAL A 95 28.17 -19.41 3.38
C VAL A 95 27.73 -20.43 4.42
N ASN A 96 26.41 -20.61 4.55
CA ASN A 96 25.83 -21.61 5.43
C ASN A 96 25.07 -22.65 4.58
N ASN A 97 25.49 -23.92 4.67
CA ASN A 97 24.89 -25.06 3.97
C ASN A 97 23.98 -25.89 4.90
N SER A 98 23.91 -25.54 6.18
CA SER A 98 23.13 -26.27 7.18
C SER A 98 21.87 -25.51 7.53
N SER A 99 20.72 -26.10 7.28
CA SER A 99 19.42 -25.57 7.68
C SER A 99 18.64 -26.59 8.47
N SER A 100 17.75 -26.12 9.33
CA SER A 100 16.70 -26.90 9.96
C SER A 100 15.37 -26.36 9.47
N ASP A 101 14.64 -27.14 8.65
CA ASP A 101 13.34 -26.76 8.09
C ASP A 101 13.35 -25.37 7.40
N GLY A 102 14.42 -25.06 6.64
CA GLY A 102 14.57 -23.78 5.93
C GLY A 102 15.02 -22.62 6.83
N ILE A 103 15.47 -22.88 8.06
CA ILE A 103 16.01 -21.87 8.97
C ILE A 103 17.54 -21.92 8.93
N TYR A 104 18.17 -20.80 8.55
CA TYR A 104 19.61 -20.58 8.52
C TYR A 104 19.98 -19.55 9.58
N THR A 105 21.11 -19.76 10.26
CA THR A 105 21.63 -18.82 11.25
C THR A 105 23.01 -18.33 10.84
N PHE A 106 23.27 -17.04 11.05
CA PHE A 106 24.55 -16.40 10.78
C PHE A 106 25.01 -15.62 12.00
N SER A 107 26.29 -15.75 12.37
CA SER A 107 26.92 -14.94 13.40
C SER A 107 27.94 -14.02 12.73
N LEU A 108 27.80 -12.72 12.95
CA LEU A 108 28.62 -11.67 12.35
C LEU A 108 29.29 -10.90 13.47
N GLY A 109 30.61 -10.80 13.44
CA GLY A 109 31.37 -10.05 14.44
C GLY A 109 31.53 -8.58 14.03
N THR A 110 31.40 -7.68 15.01
CA THR A 110 31.87 -6.31 14.90
C THR A 110 33.03 -6.07 15.86
N THR A 111 33.81 -5.03 15.65
CA THR A 111 34.87 -4.62 16.56
C THR A 111 34.48 -3.33 17.29
N PRO A 112 35.08 -3.01 18.46
CA PRO A 112 34.85 -1.74 19.13
C PRO A 112 35.13 -0.50 18.27
N ALA A 113 35.97 -0.64 17.24
CA ALA A 113 36.30 0.40 16.27
C ALA A 113 35.38 0.41 15.05
N SER A 114 34.38 -0.50 14.97
CA SER A 114 33.44 -0.57 13.86
C SER A 114 32.63 0.71 13.76
N PRO A 115 32.42 1.26 12.55
CA PRO A 115 31.63 2.49 12.37
C PRO A 115 30.18 2.27 12.78
N THR A 116 29.62 3.26 13.47
CA THR A 116 28.18 3.32 13.77
C THR A 116 27.39 3.68 12.52
N GLY A 117 26.12 3.24 12.44
CA GLY A 117 25.22 3.53 11.33
C GLY A 117 24.41 2.31 10.88
N LEU A 118 23.83 2.42 9.69
CA LEU A 118 23.07 1.34 9.08
C LEU A 118 24.00 0.45 8.25
N TRP A 119 24.23 -0.74 8.75
CA TRP A 119 24.91 -1.82 8.04
C TRP A 119 23.88 -2.58 7.20
N ARG A 120 24.35 -3.32 6.21
CA ARG A 120 23.47 -4.07 5.31
C ARG A 120 23.91 -5.53 5.23
N ALA A 121 23.01 -6.43 5.62
CA ALA A 121 23.14 -7.85 5.39
C ALA A 121 22.39 -8.22 4.11
N LYS A 122 23.08 -8.84 3.15
CA LYS A 122 22.52 -9.29 1.88
C LYS A 122 22.69 -10.80 1.77
N ILE A 123 21.59 -11.52 1.68
CA ILE A 123 21.57 -12.98 1.52
C ILE A 123 21.18 -13.33 0.09
N THR A 124 21.97 -14.17 -0.55
CA THR A 124 21.66 -14.77 -1.85
C THR A 124 21.31 -16.24 -1.66
N PHE A 125 20.14 -16.63 -2.16
CA PHE A 125 19.62 -17.98 -2.05
C PHE A 125 18.83 -18.36 -3.30
N GLY A 126 19.15 -19.47 -3.96
CA GLY A 126 18.46 -19.92 -5.18
C GLY A 126 18.44 -18.88 -6.31
N GLY A 127 19.40 -17.95 -6.32
CA GLY A 127 19.45 -16.82 -7.24
C GLY A 127 18.47 -15.67 -6.90
N ALA A 128 17.70 -15.75 -5.79
CA ALA A 128 16.99 -14.64 -5.18
C ALA A 128 17.89 -13.91 -4.19
N GLN A 129 17.64 -12.62 -3.96
CA GLN A 129 18.40 -11.78 -3.04
C GLN A 129 17.47 -11.17 -2.01
N PHE A 130 17.90 -11.18 -0.76
CA PHE A 130 17.19 -10.65 0.39
C PHE A 130 18.11 -9.72 1.17
N GLU A 131 17.59 -8.58 1.59
CA GLU A 131 18.37 -7.58 2.30
C GLU A 131 17.74 -7.21 3.64
N LYS A 132 18.60 -6.94 4.62
CA LYS A 132 18.23 -6.45 5.94
C LYS A 132 19.17 -5.34 6.36
N SER A 133 18.62 -4.20 6.74
CA SER A 133 19.38 -3.16 7.43
C SER A 133 19.60 -3.57 8.88
N VAL A 134 20.84 -3.50 9.33
CA VAL A 134 21.29 -3.82 10.68
C VAL A 134 21.87 -2.53 11.28
N ARG A 135 21.28 -2.06 12.37
CA ARG A 135 21.72 -0.84 13.02
C ARG A 135 22.80 -1.14 14.05
N VAL A 136 23.99 -0.62 13.86
CA VAL A 136 25.07 -0.66 14.83
C VAL A 136 25.25 0.76 15.36
N ASP A 137 25.09 0.93 16.68
CA ASP A 137 25.15 2.25 17.30
C ASP A 137 25.77 2.19 18.70
N ALA A 138 26.42 3.27 19.12
CA ALA A 138 26.99 3.40 20.46
C ALA A 138 25.86 3.67 21.46
N ILE A 139 25.12 2.64 21.84
CA ILE A 139 24.04 2.76 22.82
C ILE A 139 24.67 2.85 24.22
N LYS A 140 24.52 3.99 24.86
CA LYS A 140 24.75 4.12 26.30
C LYS A 140 23.44 3.75 27.01
N PRO A 141 23.46 2.85 28.01
CA PRO A 141 22.26 2.57 28.80
C PRO A 141 21.75 3.85 29.46
N ASN A 142 20.46 4.01 29.51
CA ASN A 142 19.87 5.08 30.31
C ASN A 142 20.32 4.94 31.76
N ARG A 143 20.84 6.01 32.33
CA ARG A 143 21.21 6.10 33.74
C ARG A 143 20.12 6.77 34.57
N MET A 144 19.13 7.37 33.90
CA MET A 144 17.97 7.99 34.48
C MET A 144 16.71 7.31 33.95
N LYS A 145 15.73 7.13 34.84
CA LYS A 145 14.35 6.81 34.50
C LYS A 145 13.65 8.14 34.21
N ILE A 146 13.04 8.21 33.02
CA ILE A 146 12.31 9.41 32.55
C ILE A 146 10.83 9.04 32.47
N GLU A 147 9.97 9.91 32.98
CA GLU A 147 8.53 9.83 32.84
C GLU A 147 8.04 11.09 32.12
N LEU A 148 7.54 10.92 30.89
CA LEU A 148 7.00 11.99 30.06
C LEU A 148 5.48 11.88 30.06
N LYS A 149 4.78 12.97 30.38
CA LYS A 149 3.33 13.08 30.30
C LYS A 149 2.98 14.25 29.40
N LEU A 150 2.21 13.99 28.32
CA LEU A 150 1.81 14.97 27.32
C LEU A 150 0.29 15.03 27.26
N GLY A 151 -0.28 16.22 27.37
CA GLY A 151 -1.71 16.45 27.32
C GLY A 151 -2.49 15.55 28.28
N ASP A 152 -3.54 14.89 27.76
CA ASP A 152 -4.33 13.89 28.53
C ASP A 152 -3.77 12.45 28.41
N GLY A 153 -2.57 12.30 27.85
CA GLY A 153 -1.87 11.03 27.68
C GLY A 153 -1.98 10.42 26.29
N GLN A 154 -2.99 10.75 25.50
CA GLN A 154 -3.18 10.26 24.12
C GLN A 154 -3.36 11.37 23.12
N LEU A 155 -4.03 12.46 23.50
CA LEU A 155 -4.30 13.63 22.67
C LEU A 155 -3.54 14.84 23.18
N VAL A 156 -2.83 15.50 22.28
CA VAL A 156 -2.08 16.73 22.50
C VAL A 156 -2.77 17.85 21.74
N ASP A 157 -3.20 18.87 22.46
CA ASP A 157 -3.69 20.11 21.87
C ASP A 157 -2.49 20.92 21.35
N ALA A 158 -2.47 21.24 20.07
CA ALA A 158 -1.37 21.96 19.46
C ALA A 158 -1.35 23.44 19.84
N ALA A 159 -2.52 24.05 20.04
CA ALA A 159 -2.64 25.45 20.45
C ALA A 159 -2.28 25.67 21.92
N HIS A 160 -2.56 24.69 22.79
CA HIS A 160 -2.35 24.75 24.22
C HIS A 160 -1.50 23.56 24.70
N PHE A 161 -0.32 23.42 24.11
CA PHE A 161 0.57 22.33 24.50
C PHE A 161 1.00 22.43 25.94
N THR A 162 0.68 21.42 26.72
CA THR A 162 1.11 21.27 28.10
C THR A 162 1.57 19.85 28.38
N GLY A 163 2.50 19.72 29.31
CA GLY A 163 2.98 18.43 29.73
C GLY A 163 3.90 18.52 30.95
N SER A 164 4.41 17.42 31.39
CA SER A 164 5.41 17.32 32.43
C SER A 164 6.43 16.25 32.16
N LEU A 165 7.66 16.54 32.52
CA LEU A 165 8.78 15.62 32.51
C LEU A 165 9.21 15.39 33.95
N THR A 166 9.47 14.13 34.35
CA THR A 166 10.13 13.81 35.60
C THR A 166 11.29 12.88 35.33
N ALA A 167 12.49 13.21 35.78
CA ALA A 167 13.71 12.45 35.63
C ALA A 167 14.28 12.07 37.00
N ARG A 168 14.62 10.78 37.17
CA ARG A 168 15.25 10.25 38.38
C ARG A 168 16.39 9.32 37.98
N TRP A 169 17.47 9.38 38.74
CA TRP A 169 18.54 8.41 38.61
C TRP A 169 18.00 6.99 38.93
N LEU A 170 18.60 5.96 38.35
CA LEU A 170 18.17 4.56 38.57
C LEU A 170 18.19 4.15 40.05
N HIS A 171 19.02 4.78 40.86
CA HIS A 171 19.07 4.60 42.31
C HIS A 171 18.02 5.41 43.09
N GLY A 172 17.12 6.11 42.38
CA GLY A 172 15.93 6.77 42.96
C GLY A 172 16.05 8.24 43.26
N THR A 173 17.25 8.85 43.28
CA THR A 173 17.41 10.28 43.53
C THR A 173 16.90 11.12 42.34
N PRO A 174 16.31 12.33 42.61
CA PRO A 174 15.93 13.25 41.53
C PRO A 174 17.14 13.65 40.65
N ALA A 175 16.94 13.75 39.35
CA ALA A 175 17.91 14.34 38.45
C ALA A 175 17.73 15.86 38.40
N ALA A 176 18.21 16.54 39.49
CA ALA A 176 18.11 18.00 39.61
C ALA A 176 19.10 18.72 38.69
N ASP A 177 18.75 19.92 38.23
CA ASP A 177 19.55 20.80 37.38
C ASP A 177 20.02 20.11 36.07
N ALA A 178 19.26 19.13 35.56
CA ALA A 178 19.57 18.42 34.34
C ALA A 178 18.92 19.14 33.14
N LYS A 179 19.72 19.42 32.10
CA LYS A 179 19.17 19.95 30.84
C LYS A 179 18.29 18.90 30.18
N ALA A 180 17.09 19.30 29.78
CA ALA A 180 16.17 18.44 29.04
C ALA A 180 15.80 19.09 27.70
N VAL A 181 15.73 18.28 26.65
CA VAL A 181 15.33 18.69 25.30
C VAL A 181 14.24 17.74 24.83
N LEU A 182 13.07 18.29 24.50
CA LEU A 182 11.95 17.58 23.90
C LEU A 182 11.86 17.89 22.42
N GLN A 183 11.92 16.87 21.60
CA GLN A 183 11.76 16.94 20.13
C GLN A 183 10.53 16.15 19.72
N ALA A 184 9.85 16.55 18.66
CA ALA A 184 8.74 15.81 18.06
C ALA A 184 8.97 15.58 16.57
N GLN A 185 8.81 14.34 16.14
CA GLN A 185 8.68 14.00 14.73
C GLN A 185 7.18 13.92 14.41
N LEU A 186 6.73 14.81 13.53
CA LEU A 186 5.34 14.98 13.15
C LEU A 186 5.07 14.28 11.82
N SER A 187 3.93 13.62 11.70
CA SER A 187 3.50 12.97 10.45
C SER A 187 1.98 12.98 10.32
N GLN A 188 1.49 13.06 9.09
CA GLN A 188 0.06 13.03 8.79
C GLN A 188 -0.55 11.67 9.13
N ILE A 189 -1.75 11.69 9.73
CA ILE A 189 -2.60 10.51 9.93
C ILE A 189 -4.02 10.82 9.45
N ALA A 190 -4.80 9.79 9.14
CA ALA A 190 -6.21 9.97 8.84
C ALA A 190 -6.98 10.33 10.11
N THR A 191 -7.71 11.45 10.08
CA THR A 191 -8.57 11.88 11.18
C THR A 191 -9.83 11.03 11.24
N ARG A 192 -10.08 10.40 12.38
CA ARG A 192 -11.23 9.54 12.61
C ARG A 192 -11.83 9.76 13.98
N PHE A 193 -13.15 9.78 14.04
CA PHE A 193 -13.91 9.87 15.29
C PHE A 193 -14.86 8.70 15.42
N LYS A 194 -14.95 8.14 16.63
CA LYS A 194 -15.85 7.04 16.93
C LYS A 194 -17.30 7.46 16.73
N GLY A 195 -18.08 6.66 16.00
CA GLY A 195 -19.47 6.93 15.65
C GLY A 195 -19.66 7.73 14.34
N TYR A 196 -18.53 8.10 13.69
CA TYR A 196 -18.55 8.86 12.43
C TYR A 196 -17.71 8.18 11.34
N GLU A 197 -17.71 6.84 11.31
CA GLU A 197 -16.87 6.03 10.40
C GLU A 197 -17.14 6.31 8.91
N GLY A 198 -18.36 6.79 8.59
CA GLY A 198 -18.75 7.16 7.22
C GLY A 198 -18.40 8.59 6.80
N TYR A 199 -17.74 9.35 7.68
CA TYR A 199 -17.40 10.76 7.43
C TYR A 199 -15.93 10.92 7.07
N SER A 200 -15.65 11.96 6.27
CA SER A 200 -14.29 12.43 5.96
C SER A 200 -14.02 13.72 6.72
N PHE A 201 -12.90 13.78 7.44
CA PHE A 201 -12.52 14.93 8.26
C PHE A 201 -11.27 15.64 7.77
N ASP A 202 -10.49 15.04 6.88
CA ASP A 202 -9.24 15.63 6.37
C ASP A 202 -9.50 16.51 5.15
N ASP A 203 -8.69 17.56 4.98
CA ASP A 203 -8.68 18.38 3.76
C ASP A 203 -7.68 17.82 2.75
N ALA A 204 -8.15 17.10 1.74
CA ALA A 204 -7.33 16.49 0.70
C ALA A 204 -6.55 17.53 -0.16
N SER A 205 -6.88 18.82 -0.09
CA SER A 205 -6.11 19.87 -0.78
C SER A 205 -4.84 20.28 -0.02
N LYS A 206 -4.65 19.78 1.20
CA LYS A 206 -3.49 19.99 2.04
C LYS A 206 -2.66 18.71 2.12
N TYR A 207 -1.36 18.88 2.29
CA TYR A 207 -0.43 17.79 2.54
C TYR A 207 0.56 18.21 3.62
N PHE A 208 0.77 17.32 4.59
CA PHE A 208 1.74 17.51 5.64
C PHE A 208 2.81 16.40 5.55
N GLY A 209 4.04 16.79 5.22
CA GLY A 209 5.19 15.90 5.20
C GLY A 209 5.65 15.51 6.60
N THR A 210 6.56 14.54 6.67
CA THR A 210 7.22 14.24 7.95
C THR A 210 8.19 15.36 8.29
N GLU A 211 8.03 15.96 9.47
CA GLU A 211 8.79 17.10 9.96
C GLU A 211 9.30 16.82 11.38
N GLU A 212 10.52 17.27 11.70
CA GLU A 212 11.09 17.20 13.04
C GLU A 212 11.20 18.60 13.62
N ARG A 213 10.71 18.79 14.85
CA ARG A 213 10.73 20.06 15.58
C ARG A 213 11.29 19.87 16.98
N GLU A 214 12.07 20.84 17.44
CA GLU A 214 12.37 21.01 18.86
C GLU A 214 11.18 21.71 19.52
N ILE A 215 10.61 21.09 20.54
CA ILE A 215 9.37 21.55 21.19
C ILE A 215 9.67 22.36 22.44
N VAL A 216 10.52 21.82 23.32
CA VAL A 216 10.90 22.47 24.56
C VAL A 216 12.35 22.18 24.89
N THR A 217 13.08 23.20 25.30
CA THR A 217 14.37 23.04 25.98
C THR A 217 14.31 23.74 27.34
N GLY A 218 14.69 23.03 28.40
CA GLY A 218 14.65 23.55 29.78
C GLY A 218 15.57 22.80 30.72
N THR A 219 15.48 23.11 31.99
CA THR A 219 16.27 22.48 33.08
C THR A 219 15.33 21.96 34.15
N THR A 220 15.57 20.76 34.65
CA THR A 220 14.76 20.18 35.74
C THR A 220 15.00 20.90 37.06
N ASP A 221 13.95 20.97 37.89
CA ASP A 221 14.01 21.51 39.23
C ASP A 221 14.70 20.57 40.24
N ALA A 222 14.70 20.98 41.53
CA ALA A 222 15.30 20.20 42.62
C ALA A 222 14.61 18.81 42.83
N GLN A 223 13.39 18.63 42.35
CA GLN A 223 12.63 17.40 42.38
C GLN A 223 12.85 16.53 41.14
N GLY A 224 13.66 17.02 40.20
CA GLY A 224 13.91 16.37 38.89
C GLY A 224 12.74 16.53 37.90
N SER A 225 11.92 17.57 38.08
CA SER A 225 10.73 17.83 37.27
C SER A 225 10.91 19.04 36.39
N LEU A 226 10.27 19.04 35.21
CA LEU A 226 10.19 20.16 34.29
C LEU A 226 8.77 20.23 33.74
N ALA A 227 8.13 21.38 33.93
CA ALA A 227 6.87 21.68 33.26
C ALA A 227 7.13 21.99 31.80
N LEU A 228 6.33 21.38 30.91
CA LEU A 228 6.45 21.55 29.47
C LEU A 228 5.30 22.41 28.96
N SER A 229 5.63 23.53 28.33
CA SER A 229 4.68 24.43 27.69
C SER A 229 5.37 25.12 26.52
N THR A 230 4.68 25.25 25.38
CA THR A 230 5.22 25.91 24.20
C THR A 230 4.11 26.24 23.20
N ASP A 231 4.37 27.25 22.37
CA ASP A 231 3.52 27.65 21.25
C ASP A 231 4.04 27.12 19.90
N GLU A 232 5.13 26.34 19.89
CA GLU A 232 5.75 25.81 18.65
C GLU A 232 4.81 24.97 17.80
N LEU A 233 3.83 24.31 18.40
CA LEU A 233 2.84 23.49 17.71
C LEU A 233 1.64 24.31 17.19
N SER A 234 1.41 25.52 17.67
CA SER A 234 0.29 26.37 17.24
C SER A 234 0.34 26.70 15.74
N SER A 235 1.55 26.77 15.17
CA SER A 235 1.79 26.99 13.74
C SER A 235 1.28 25.87 12.84
N LEU A 236 0.85 24.73 13.39
CA LEU A 236 0.25 23.61 12.65
C LEU A 236 -1.19 23.92 12.21
N GLU A 237 -1.85 24.88 12.87
CA GLU A 237 -3.17 25.34 12.48
C GLU A 237 -3.15 25.91 11.05
N GLY A 238 -4.11 25.52 10.24
CA GLY A 238 -4.20 25.91 8.84
C GLY A 238 -3.27 25.16 7.87
N LEU A 239 -2.16 24.60 8.33
CA LEU A 239 -1.22 23.83 7.52
C LEU A 239 -1.58 22.35 7.43
N SER A 240 -2.04 21.78 8.54
CA SER A 240 -2.38 20.36 8.61
C SER A 240 -3.68 20.05 7.85
N PRO A 241 -3.78 18.89 7.15
CA PRO A 241 -5.04 18.42 6.60
C PRO A 241 -6.05 17.99 7.65
N GLY A 242 -5.59 17.56 8.82
CA GLY A 242 -6.37 17.06 9.94
C GLY A 242 -5.47 16.78 11.14
N MET A 243 -5.71 15.68 11.86
CA MET A 243 -4.87 15.28 12.98
C MET A 243 -3.50 14.76 12.51
N LEU A 244 -2.50 14.89 13.40
CA LEU A 244 -1.15 14.41 13.18
C LEU A 244 -0.76 13.37 14.24
N SER A 245 0.18 12.51 13.90
CA SER A 245 0.91 11.68 14.86
C SER A 245 2.21 12.38 15.24
N GLY A 246 2.42 12.60 16.52
CA GLY A 246 3.65 13.11 17.09
C GLY A 246 4.42 11.99 17.78
N ARG A 247 5.67 11.76 17.38
CA ARG A 247 6.63 10.95 18.13
C ARG A 247 7.52 11.89 18.89
N PHE A 248 7.24 12.03 20.17
CA PHE A 248 7.99 12.87 21.09
C PHE A 248 9.19 12.12 21.65
N THR A 249 10.38 12.68 21.49
CA THR A 249 11.64 12.16 22.03
C THR A 249 12.20 13.16 23.01
N VAL A 250 12.35 12.75 24.26
CA VAL A 250 12.97 13.58 25.30
C VAL A 250 14.37 13.06 25.61
N LYS A 251 15.34 13.98 25.67
CA LYS A 251 16.72 13.73 26.10
C LYS A 251 16.99 14.51 27.38
N VAL A 252 17.42 13.83 28.45
CA VAL A 252 17.84 14.46 29.71
C VAL A 252 19.33 14.26 29.86
N PHE A 253 20.08 15.36 29.95
CA PHE A 253 21.52 15.38 29.91
C PHE A 253 22.12 15.36 31.31
N GLU A 254 23.19 14.61 31.47
CA GLU A 254 24.07 14.62 32.63
C GLU A 254 25.07 15.78 32.51
N LYS A 255 25.68 16.16 33.62
CA LYS A 255 26.77 17.19 33.65
C LYS A 255 27.99 16.77 32.81
N SER A 256 28.18 15.46 32.57
CA SER A 256 29.21 14.90 31.71
C SER A 256 28.94 15.10 30.20
N GLY A 257 27.73 15.54 29.82
CA GLY A 257 27.27 15.61 28.46
C GLY A 257 26.60 14.33 27.93
N ASP A 258 26.64 13.24 28.69
CA ASP A 258 25.86 12.03 28.40
C ASP A 258 24.38 12.30 28.61
N PHE A 259 23.49 11.52 28.00
CA PHE A 259 22.05 11.69 28.17
C PHE A 259 21.30 10.38 28.28
N SER A 260 20.19 10.42 28.96
CA SER A 260 19.15 9.39 28.95
C SER A 260 18.01 9.82 28.04
N VAL A 261 17.33 8.88 27.39
CA VAL A 261 16.28 9.17 26.40
C VAL A 261 15.02 8.38 26.71
N ASP A 262 13.86 9.00 26.49
CA ASP A 262 12.56 8.33 26.44
C ASP A 262 11.73 8.85 25.26
N GLN A 263 10.74 8.06 24.84
CA GLN A 263 9.89 8.39 23.71
C GLN A 263 8.43 8.09 24.01
N GLN A 264 7.55 8.97 23.57
CA GLN A 264 6.10 8.78 23.62
C GLN A 264 5.49 9.11 22.26
N VAL A 265 4.47 8.35 21.83
CA VAL A 265 3.66 8.67 20.67
C VAL A 265 2.30 9.16 21.13
N ALA A 266 1.88 10.31 20.60
CA ALA A 266 0.57 10.87 20.88
C ALA A 266 -0.05 11.41 19.58
N THR A 267 -1.37 11.49 19.54
CA THR A 267 -2.10 12.20 18.48
C THR A 267 -2.08 13.69 18.79
N ILE A 268 -1.80 14.51 17.78
CA ILE A 268 -1.81 15.96 17.90
C ILE A 268 -3.04 16.50 17.19
N SER A 269 -3.78 17.35 17.88
CA SER A 269 -4.92 18.09 17.34
C SER A 269 -4.49 19.51 16.99
N PRO A 270 -4.28 19.85 15.71
CA PRO A 270 -3.99 21.21 15.29
C PRO A 270 -5.18 22.15 15.33
N TYR A 271 -6.39 21.64 15.51
CA TYR A 271 -7.62 22.39 15.47
C TYR A 271 -8.49 22.10 16.71
N ASP A 272 -9.18 23.11 17.20
CA ASP A 272 -10.18 22.95 18.25
C ASP A 272 -11.44 22.26 17.75
N THR A 273 -11.76 22.50 16.47
CA THR A 273 -13.00 22.05 15.85
C THR A 273 -12.72 21.38 14.52
N TYR A 274 -13.42 20.28 14.25
CA TYR A 274 -13.32 19.48 13.02
C TYR A 274 -14.65 19.41 12.29
N PHE A 275 -14.67 19.82 11.03
CA PHE A 275 -15.80 19.54 10.14
C PHE A 275 -15.66 18.13 9.58
N GLY A 276 -16.79 17.40 9.48
CA GLY A 276 -16.86 16.09 8.84
C GLY A 276 -17.92 16.07 7.76
N ILE A 277 -17.64 15.42 6.64
CA ILE A 277 -18.54 15.31 5.49
C ILE A 277 -18.98 13.87 5.32
N GLY A 278 -20.29 13.62 5.45
CA GLY A 278 -20.95 12.36 5.20
C GLY A 278 -21.87 12.46 3.98
N VAL A 279 -21.74 11.54 3.05
CA VAL A 279 -22.61 11.42 1.88
C VAL A 279 -22.94 9.95 1.67
N ALA A 280 -24.23 9.63 1.49
CA ALA A 280 -24.64 8.27 1.17
C ALA A 280 -24.36 8.00 -0.31
N THR A 281 -23.45 7.09 -0.56
CA THR A 281 -23.10 6.60 -1.90
C THR A 281 -23.95 5.37 -2.26
N GLN A 282 -24.14 5.14 -3.55
CA GLN A 282 -24.64 3.89 -4.08
C GLN A 282 -23.45 3.05 -4.52
N LYS A 283 -23.59 1.74 -4.41
CA LYS A 283 -22.58 0.83 -4.99
C LYS A 283 -23.04 0.47 -6.39
N SER A 284 -22.15 0.60 -7.35
CA SER A 284 -22.36 0.04 -8.67
C SER A 284 -22.41 -1.48 -8.59
N ASP A 285 -22.91 -2.14 -9.61
CA ASP A 285 -22.80 -3.60 -9.76
C ASP A 285 -21.34 -4.08 -9.72
N TRP A 286 -20.41 -3.14 -9.84
CA TRP A 286 -18.95 -3.30 -9.86
C TRP A 286 -18.29 -3.05 -8.48
N GLY A 287 -19.10 -2.70 -7.46
CA GLY A 287 -18.64 -2.40 -6.11
C GLY A 287 -18.10 -0.98 -5.91
N ASP A 288 -17.95 -0.18 -6.97
CA ASP A 288 -17.50 1.21 -6.87
C ASP A 288 -18.60 2.09 -6.27
N GLU A 289 -18.21 2.98 -5.38
CA GLU A 289 -19.14 3.94 -4.76
C GLU A 289 -19.33 5.16 -5.65
N TYR A 290 -20.59 5.50 -5.95
CA TYR A 290 -20.93 6.67 -6.75
C TYR A 290 -22.19 7.38 -6.27
N LEU A 291 -22.37 8.62 -6.73
CA LEU A 291 -23.60 9.41 -6.60
C LEU A 291 -24.32 9.44 -7.94
N ASP A 292 -25.61 9.11 -7.95
CA ASP A 292 -26.43 9.15 -9.17
C ASP A 292 -26.71 10.60 -9.55
N SER A 293 -26.17 11.07 -10.68
CA SER A 293 -26.35 12.45 -11.15
C SER A 293 -27.79 12.89 -11.34
N ARG A 294 -28.73 11.95 -11.48
CA ARG A 294 -30.18 12.23 -11.65
C ARG A 294 -30.91 12.43 -10.34
N LYS A 295 -30.28 12.05 -9.21
CA LYS A 295 -30.87 12.14 -7.88
C LYS A 295 -30.39 13.36 -7.14
N GLU A 296 -31.15 13.74 -6.16
CA GLU A 296 -30.77 14.70 -5.16
C GLU A 296 -30.01 13.96 -4.04
N HIS A 297 -28.89 14.54 -3.59
CA HIS A 297 -28.04 13.97 -2.57
C HIS A 297 -27.96 14.89 -1.36
N ILE A 298 -28.12 14.32 -0.18
CA ILE A 298 -27.95 15.01 1.09
C ILE A 298 -26.48 14.88 1.52
N ILE A 299 -25.81 16.00 1.60
CA ILE A 299 -24.47 16.13 2.17
C ILE A 299 -24.65 16.43 3.65
N LYS A 300 -24.40 15.45 4.50
CA LYS A 300 -24.44 15.60 5.96
C LYS A 300 -23.13 16.23 6.42
N ILE A 301 -23.23 17.19 7.33
CA ILE A 301 -22.08 17.89 7.86
C ILE A 301 -22.14 17.78 9.37
N VAL A 302 -21.00 17.45 9.98
CA VAL A 302 -20.84 17.47 11.42
C VAL A 302 -19.71 18.41 11.80
N MET A 303 -19.81 19.01 12.98
CA MET A 303 -18.81 19.87 13.60
C MET A 303 -18.53 19.30 14.99
N LEU A 304 -17.32 18.80 15.19
CA LEU A 304 -16.92 18.07 16.39
C LEU A 304 -15.74 18.77 17.06
N ASP A 305 -15.64 18.66 18.38
CA ASP A 305 -14.42 19.01 19.10
C ASP A 305 -13.28 18.02 18.81
N SER A 306 -12.09 18.28 19.31
CA SER A 306 -10.91 17.41 19.15
C SER A 306 -11.09 16.00 19.73
N LYS A 307 -12.10 15.79 20.60
CA LYS A 307 -12.45 14.50 21.24
C LYS A 307 -13.63 13.80 20.56
N GLY A 308 -14.18 14.38 19.48
CA GLY A 308 -15.28 13.81 18.71
C GLY A 308 -16.67 14.08 19.27
N LYS A 309 -16.84 15.02 20.17
CA LYS A 309 -18.16 15.45 20.64
C LYS A 309 -18.71 16.56 19.74
N PRO A 310 -20.02 16.56 19.43
CA PRO A 310 -20.65 17.64 18.68
C PRO A 310 -20.46 19.00 19.38
N GLU A 311 -20.05 19.99 18.61
CA GLU A 311 -19.92 21.37 19.09
C GLU A 311 -21.30 22.01 19.27
N PRO A 312 -21.56 22.66 20.42
CA PRO A 312 -22.82 23.34 20.64
C PRO A 312 -22.92 24.64 19.84
N GLY A 313 -24.14 25.14 19.69
CA GLY A 313 -24.39 26.43 19.05
C GLY A 313 -24.71 26.33 17.57
N SER A 314 -24.58 27.46 16.88
CA SER A 314 -24.90 27.58 15.45
C SER A 314 -23.69 28.08 14.68
N GLU A 315 -23.37 27.43 13.54
CA GLU A 315 -22.26 27.80 12.67
C GLU A 315 -22.71 27.80 11.21
N ASN A 316 -22.36 28.85 10.47
CA ASN A 316 -22.63 28.94 9.04
C ASN A 316 -21.42 28.44 8.26
N VAL A 317 -21.65 27.46 7.36
CA VAL A 317 -20.61 26.85 6.56
C VAL A 317 -20.89 27.00 5.07
N LEU A 318 -19.81 27.09 4.31
CA LEU A 318 -19.83 27.02 2.86
C LEU A 318 -19.51 25.58 2.42
N VAL A 319 -20.39 25.02 1.59
CA VAL A 319 -20.22 23.71 0.96
C VAL A 319 -19.92 23.93 -0.50
N SER A 320 -18.65 23.93 -0.85
CA SER A 320 -18.18 24.18 -2.21
C SER A 320 -17.88 22.85 -2.91
N VAL A 321 -18.38 22.70 -4.13
CA VAL A 321 -18.17 21.52 -4.97
C VAL A 321 -17.26 21.91 -6.12
N TYR A 322 -16.19 21.17 -6.32
CA TYR A 322 -15.18 21.40 -7.34
C TYR A 322 -15.10 20.22 -8.29
N LYS A 323 -15.00 20.46 -9.58
CA LYS A 323 -14.75 19.40 -10.56
C LYS A 323 -13.27 19.04 -10.55
N MET A 324 -12.96 17.76 -10.42
CA MET A 324 -11.58 17.26 -10.44
C MET A 324 -11.22 16.76 -11.84
N ASP A 325 -9.93 16.87 -12.17
CA ASP A 325 -9.39 16.23 -13.35
C ASP A 325 -9.47 14.71 -13.20
N SER A 326 -9.88 14.00 -14.25
CA SER A 326 -10.09 12.55 -14.23
C SER A 326 -8.81 11.73 -14.08
N TYR A 327 -7.64 12.35 -14.20
CA TYR A 327 -6.34 11.64 -14.13
C TYR A 327 -5.71 11.58 -12.74
N TRP A 328 -6.30 12.18 -11.71
CA TRP A 328 -5.70 12.29 -10.38
C TRP A 328 -5.35 10.95 -9.71
N TRP A 329 -6.07 9.91 -9.97
CA TRP A 329 -5.89 8.59 -9.36
C TRP A 329 -4.89 7.68 -10.10
N TRP A 330 -4.43 8.07 -11.29
CA TRP A 330 -3.40 7.37 -12.05
C TRP A 330 -1.99 7.83 -11.70
N ASP A 331 -1.86 9.04 -11.20
CA ASP A 331 -0.57 9.65 -10.94
C ASP A 331 -0.07 9.27 -9.55
N ALA A 332 0.55 8.09 -9.44
CA ALA A 332 1.28 7.65 -8.26
C ALA A 332 2.74 8.14 -8.23
N SER A 333 3.09 9.12 -9.06
CA SER A 333 4.48 9.56 -9.24
C SER A 333 5.07 10.23 -8.01
N THR A 334 4.22 10.79 -7.14
CA THR A 334 4.65 11.43 -5.88
C THR A 334 3.69 11.11 -4.73
N PRO A 335 4.19 11.05 -3.46
CA PRO A 335 3.33 10.87 -2.28
C PRO A 335 2.24 11.95 -2.14
N ASN A 336 2.38 13.08 -2.84
CA ASN A 336 1.53 14.26 -2.75
C ASN A 336 0.59 14.43 -3.94
N SER A 337 0.52 13.46 -4.85
CA SER A 337 -0.25 13.58 -6.08
C SER A 337 -1.71 13.93 -5.82
N GLN A 338 -2.38 13.25 -4.88
CA GLN A 338 -3.76 13.56 -4.53
C GLN A 338 -3.96 15.00 -4.06
N ALA A 339 -3.07 15.50 -3.20
CA ALA A 339 -3.14 16.87 -2.70
C ALA A 339 -2.90 17.91 -3.82
N HIS A 340 -2.01 17.59 -4.77
CA HIS A 340 -1.77 18.44 -5.94
C HIS A 340 -3.04 18.58 -6.81
N TYR A 341 -3.69 17.47 -7.15
CA TYR A 341 -4.92 17.49 -7.94
C TYR A 341 -6.09 18.13 -7.20
N ALA A 342 -6.23 17.85 -5.90
CA ALA A 342 -7.25 18.48 -5.07
C ALA A 342 -7.04 19.99 -4.95
N LYS A 343 -5.79 20.45 -4.82
CA LYS A 343 -5.45 21.87 -4.81
C LYS A 343 -5.73 22.54 -6.16
N ASN A 344 -5.42 21.88 -7.26
CA ASN A 344 -5.72 22.40 -8.59
C ASN A 344 -7.22 22.49 -8.84
N ALA A 345 -8.01 21.54 -8.33
CA ALA A 345 -9.47 21.54 -8.46
C ALA A 345 -10.12 22.77 -7.79
N LEU A 346 -9.47 23.40 -6.80
CA LEU A 346 -9.99 24.64 -6.18
C LEU A 346 -10.19 25.79 -7.18
N ASN A 347 -9.54 25.73 -8.34
CA ASN A 347 -9.74 26.69 -9.43
C ASN A 347 -10.97 26.38 -10.30
N SER A 348 -11.61 25.22 -10.13
CA SER A 348 -12.71 24.70 -10.95
C SER A 348 -13.98 24.58 -10.11
N ASN A 349 -14.43 25.70 -9.51
CA ASN A 349 -15.65 25.73 -8.70
C ASN A 349 -16.86 25.40 -9.58
N TYR A 350 -17.53 24.29 -9.24
CA TYR A 350 -18.75 23.85 -9.91
C TYR A 350 -19.99 24.48 -9.28
N LYS A 351 -20.08 24.47 -7.94
CA LYS A 351 -21.22 25.02 -7.20
C LYS A 351 -20.84 25.30 -5.75
N THR A 352 -21.41 26.35 -5.19
CA THR A 352 -21.30 26.65 -3.75
C THR A 352 -22.69 26.72 -3.14
N LEU A 353 -22.85 26.02 -2.01
CA LEU A 353 -24.05 25.97 -1.20
C LEU A 353 -23.73 26.54 0.19
N GLN A 354 -24.76 27.01 0.86
CA GLN A 354 -24.66 27.41 2.27
C GLN A 354 -25.44 26.42 3.13
N ALA A 355 -24.92 26.13 4.30
CA ALA A 355 -25.62 25.35 5.31
C ALA A 355 -25.40 25.99 6.69
N THR A 356 -26.40 25.88 7.54
CA THR A 356 -26.31 26.24 8.95
C THR A 356 -26.27 24.97 9.77
N LEU A 357 -25.21 24.84 10.60
CA LEU A 357 -25.11 23.77 11.57
C LEU A 357 -25.79 24.21 12.87
N SER A 358 -26.53 23.32 13.49
CA SER A 358 -27.12 23.53 14.82
C SER A 358 -26.69 22.39 15.73
N ASN A 359 -26.10 22.73 16.87
CA ASN A 359 -25.55 21.76 17.81
C ASN A 359 -24.65 20.69 17.12
N GLY A 360 -23.72 21.18 16.31
CA GLY A 360 -22.72 20.35 15.63
C GLY A 360 -23.22 19.53 14.44
N THR A 361 -24.45 19.72 13.98
CA THR A 361 -24.99 18.96 12.85
C THR A 361 -25.73 19.84 11.84
N GLY A 362 -25.65 19.51 10.57
CA GLY A 362 -26.36 20.19 9.50
C GLY A 362 -26.29 19.41 8.19
N GLN A 363 -26.90 19.97 7.17
CA GLN A 363 -26.93 19.34 5.86
C GLN A 363 -27.05 20.37 4.73
N ALA A 364 -26.56 20.00 3.56
CA ALA A 364 -26.79 20.69 2.31
C ALA A 364 -27.34 19.72 1.27
N THR A 365 -28.15 20.22 0.36
CA THR A 365 -28.72 19.40 -0.71
C THR A 365 -28.05 19.72 -2.03
N MET A 366 -27.58 18.70 -2.73
CA MET A 366 -26.86 18.82 -4.00
C MET A 366 -27.49 17.93 -5.06
N ARG A 367 -27.66 18.52 -6.26
CA ARG A 367 -28.01 17.80 -7.48
C ARG A 367 -27.05 18.23 -8.59
N TRP A 368 -26.51 17.26 -9.29
CA TRP A 368 -25.70 17.48 -10.50
C TRP A 368 -26.58 17.65 -11.72
N SER A 369 -26.11 18.34 -12.74
CA SER A 369 -26.80 18.40 -14.03
C SER A 369 -26.65 17.08 -14.77
N THR A 370 -27.65 16.74 -15.59
CA THR A 370 -27.57 15.54 -16.43
C THR A 370 -26.38 15.66 -17.40
N GLY A 371 -25.47 14.66 -17.37
CA GLY A 371 -24.24 14.68 -18.17
C GLY A 371 -23.00 15.16 -17.42
N ASP A 372 -23.14 15.68 -16.21
CA ASP A 372 -22.01 16.02 -15.34
C ASP A 372 -21.49 14.79 -14.63
N TYR A 373 -20.70 14.00 -15.34
CA TYR A 373 -20.03 12.81 -14.81
C TYR A 373 -18.59 13.09 -14.45
N GLY A 374 -18.02 12.26 -13.57
CA GLY A 374 -16.62 12.29 -13.17
C GLY A 374 -16.42 12.47 -11.68
N TYR A 375 -15.22 12.91 -11.31
CA TYR A 375 -14.86 13.09 -9.90
C TYR A 375 -15.10 14.54 -9.47
N TYR A 376 -15.65 14.67 -8.28
CA TYR A 376 -15.90 15.96 -7.64
C TYR A 376 -15.36 15.94 -6.21
N MET A 377 -14.79 17.07 -5.81
CA MET A 377 -14.37 17.31 -4.44
C MET A 377 -15.41 18.21 -3.76
N ILE A 378 -16.04 17.72 -2.73
CA ILE A 378 -16.91 18.48 -1.84
C ILE A 378 -16.03 19.02 -0.72
N ARG A 379 -16.04 20.33 -0.49
CA ARG A 379 -15.26 20.99 0.56
C ARG A 379 -16.16 21.79 1.48
N VAL A 380 -15.99 21.60 2.78
CA VAL A 380 -16.70 22.39 3.83
C VAL A 380 -15.69 23.32 4.49
N THR A 381 -16.05 24.60 4.55
CA THR A 381 -15.28 25.66 5.20
C THR A 381 -16.19 26.59 6.00
N SER A 382 -15.66 27.23 7.04
CA SER A 382 -16.32 28.32 7.74
C SER A 382 -15.39 29.54 7.78
N PRO A 383 -15.90 30.77 7.72
CA PRO A 383 -15.11 31.97 7.92
C PRO A 383 -14.59 32.12 9.35
N ASN A 384 -15.22 31.43 10.31
CA ASN A 384 -14.91 31.54 11.74
C ASN A 384 -13.98 30.45 12.25
N ARG A 385 -13.65 29.44 11.44
CA ARG A 385 -12.87 28.26 11.84
C ARG A 385 -11.76 27.97 10.83
N ALA A 386 -10.59 27.66 11.31
CA ALA A 386 -9.41 27.39 10.48
C ALA A 386 -9.47 26.00 9.80
N HIS A 387 -10.22 25.05 10.39
CA HIS A 387 -10.36 23.71 9.83
C HIS A 387 -11.24 23.70 8.57
N SER A 388 -10.86 22.87 7.63
CA SER A 388 -11.66 22.54 6.45
C SER A 388 -11.62 21.02 6.22
N ALA A 389 -12.71 20.47 5.74
CA ALA A 389 -12.79 19.07 5.36
C ALA A 389 -13.11 18.92 3.87
N THR A 390 -12.66 17.83 3.27
CA THR A 390 -13.02 17.48 1.89
C THR A 390 -13.49 16.04 1.79
N ARG A 391 -14.35 15.77 0.80
CA ARG A 391 -14.70 14.43 0.38
C ARG A 391 -14.73 14.35 -1.15
N ILE A 392 -13.95 13.42 -1.70
CA ILE A 392 -13.95 13.15 -3.12
C ILE A 392 -15.03 12.11 -3.41
N VAL A 393 -15.87 12.38 -4.41
CA VAL A 393 -16.99 11.52 -4.82
C VAL A 393 -16.96 11.32 -6.33
N CYS A 394 -17.34 10.14 -6.78
CA CYS A 394 -17.61 9.86 -8.18
C CYS A 394 -19.09 10.16 -8.46
N VAL A 395 -19.39 10.88 -9.52
CA VAL A 395 -20.74 11.17 -9.98
C VAL A 395 -20.99 10.44 -11.28
N SER A 396 -22.04 9.61 -11.34
CA SER A 396 -22.38 8.78 -12.49
C SER A 396 -23.89 8.64 -12.63
N SER A 397 -24.39 7.93 -13.62
CA SER A 397 -25.81 7.54 -13.74
C SER A 397 -25.96 6.03 -13.80
N SER A 398 -27.09 5.50 -13.31
CA SER A 398 -27.38 4.06 -13.37
C SER A 398 -27.55 3.52 -14.80
N ASP A 399 -27.75 4.40 -15.78
CA ASP A 399 -27.87 4.05 -17.21
C ASP A 399 -26.54 4.19 -17.94
N TRP A 400 -25.44 4.25 -17.23
CA TRP A 400 -24.10 4.41 -17.81
C TRP A 400 -23.66 3.17 -18.63
N ARG A 401 -24.48 2.89 -19.63
CA ARG A 401 -24.17 2.02 -20.75
C ARG A 401 -23.66 2.87 -21.90
N GLY A 402 -22.47 3.46 -21.75
CA GLY A 402 -21.67 3.78 -22.93
C GLY A 402 -21.64 5.19 -23.46
N ASP A 403 -21.51 6.25 -22.64
CA ASP A 403 -21.10 7.56 -23.20
C ASP A 403 -20.07 8.29 -22.35
N VAL A 404 -18.93 7.65 -22.14
CA VAL A 404 -17.70 8.31 -21.66
C VAL A 404 -16.60 8.03 -22.67
N THR A 405 -16.42 8.98 -23.58
CA THR A 405 -15.41 8.97 -24.63
C THR A 405 -13.94 9.04 -24.14
N SER A 406 -13.69 8.76 -22.87
CA SER A 406 -12.36 8.59 -22.30
C SER A 406 -12.18 7.26 -21.55
N VAL A 407 -13.11 6.29 -21.66
CA VAL A 407 -13.06 5.00 -20.96
C VAL A 407 -13.04 3.86 -21.95
N THR A 408 -12.00 3.84 -22.76
CA THR A 408 -11.66 2.64 -23.55
C THR A 408 -11.36 1.44 -22.65
N ASP A 409 -10.97 1.64 -21.38
CA ASP A 409 -10.68 0.56 -20.44
C ASP A 409 -11.90 0.02 -19.69
N ALA A 410 -12.93 0.82 -19.41
CA ALA A 410 -14.12 0.33 -18.69
C ALA A 410 -15.02 -0.54 -19.56
N ALA A 411 -15.06 -0.30 -20.88
CA ALA A 411 -15.83 -1.11 -21.82
C ALA A 411 -15.23 -2.51 -22.03
N THR A 412 -14.00 -2.75 -21.60
CA THR A 412 -13.30 -4.04 -21.73
C THR A 412 -13.13 -4.77 -20.41
N ARG A 413 -13.58 -4.18 -19.28
CA ARG A 413 -13.44 -4.75 -17.94
C ARG A 413 -14.59 -5.71 -17.61
N LEU A 414 -14.23 -6.88 -17.08
CA LEU A 414 -15.14 -7.88 -16.55
C LEU A 414 -15.12 -7.84 -15.02
N ALA A 415 -16.26 -7.53 -14.39
CA ALA A 415 -16.36 -7.56 -12.94
C ALA A 415 -16.72 -8.95 -12.45
N LEU A 416 -15.84 -9.52 -11.68
CA LEU A 416 -16.02 -10.82 -11.06
C LEU A 416 -16.47 -10.61 -9.60
N SER A 417 -17.47 -11.37 -9.15
CA SER A 417 -17.86 -11.39 -7.74
C SER A 417 -17.54 -12.74 -7.10
N ARG A 418 -17.32 -12.73 -5.79
CA ARG A 418 -17.01 -13.92 -4.99
C ARG A 418 -18.02 -14.07 -3.86
N ASP A 419 -18.30 -15.30 -3.45
CA ASP A 419 -19.30 -15.61 -2.43
C ASP A 419 -18.82 -15.35 -1.00
N LYS A 420 -17.49 -15.39 -0.73
CA LYS A 420 -16.91 -15.19 0.60
C LYS A 420 -15.75 -14.19 0.56
N ALA A 421 -15.51 -13.51 1.68
CA ALA A 421 -14.35 -12.64 1.84
C ALA A 421 -13.04 -13.44 2.03
N LYS A 422 -13.12 -14.60 2.71
CA LYS A 422 -11.97 -15.50 3.00
C LYS A 422 -12.37 -16.96 2.82
N TYR A 423 -11.41 -17.75 2.43
CA TYR A 423 -11.55 -19.20 2.20
C TYR A 423 -10.51 -19.97 3.00
N VAL A 424 -10.77 -21.25 3.23
CA VAL A 424 -9.84 -22.21 3.83
C VAL A 424 -9.60 -23.39 2.88
N PRO A 425 -8.47 -24.09 2.97
CA PRO A 425 -8.27 -25.32 2.20
C PRO A 425 -9.41 -26.33 2.43
N GLY A 426 -9.96 -26.87 1.33
CA GLY A 426 -11.16 -27.71 1.33
C GLY A 426 -12.46 -26.98 0.99
N ASP A 427 -12.49 -25.65 1.02
CA ASP A 427 -13.62 -24.87 0.51
C ASP A 427 -13.75 -24.97 -1.01
N LYS A 428 -14.96 -24.70 -1.50
CA LYS A 428 -15.23 -24.39 -2.90
C LYS A 428 -15.58 -22.91 -3.00
N ALA A 429 -14.70 -22.14 -3.62
CA ALA A 429 -14.95 -20.73 -3.89
C ALA A 429 -15.87 -20.60 -5.10
N ARG A 430 -16.99 -19.90 -4.93
CA ARG A 430 -17.87 -19.58 -6.05
C ARG A 430 -17.52 -18.21 -6.59
N VAL A 431 -17.15 -18.17 -7.86
CA VAL A 431 -16.90 -16.92 -8.60
C VAL A 431 -17.95 -16.78 -9.68
N THR A 432 -18.68 -15.64 -9.64
CA THR A 432 -19.72 -15.30 -10.61
C THR A 432 -19.15 -14.42 -11.71
N ILE A 433 -19.34 -14.83 -12.93
CA ILE A 433 -18.89 -14.17 -14.17
C ILE A 433 -20.14 -13.57 -14.84
N PRO A 434 -20.25 -12.24 -14.96
CA PRO A 434 -21.26 -11.62 -15.83
C PRO A 434 -21.02 -12.09 -17.28
N SER A 435 -22.04 -12.64 -17.90
CA SER A 435 -21.88 -13.31 -19.20
C SER A 435 -23.13 -13.13 -20.08
N SER A 436 -23.08 -13.65 -21.27
CA SER A 436 -24.24 -13.76 -22.18
C SER A 436 -24.26 -15.14 -22.81
N PRO A 437 -25.46 -15.63 -23.20
CA PRO A 437 -25.55 -16.92 -23.89
C PRO A 437 -24.66 -16.97 -25.13
N GLY A 438 -23.89 -18.06 -25.28
CA GLY A 438 -22.98 -18.26 -26.40
C GLY A 438 -21.59 -17.63 -26.24
N ALA A 439 -21.35 -16.89 -25.14
CA ALA A 439 -20.00 -16.45 -24.78
C ALA A 439 -19.17 -17.62 -24.21
N ARG A 440 -17.85 -17.51 -24.28
CA ARG A 440 -16.89 -18.43 -23.69
C ARG A 440 -15.93 -17.69 -22.76
N ALA A 441 -15.70 -18.23 -21.60
CA ALA A 441 -14.78 -17.67 -20.62
C ALA A 441 -13.53 -18.55 -20.48
N LEU A 442 -12.35 -17.99 -20.75
CA LEU A 442 -11.08 -18.60 -20.36
C LEU A 442 -10.80 -18.18 -18.91
N VAL A 443 -10.79 -19.15 -18.02
CA VAL A 443 -10.52 -18.96 -16.61
C VAL A 443 -9.09 -19.38 -16.30
N GLY A 444 -8.31 -18.51 -15.67
CA GLY A 444 -6.99 -18.80 -15.13
C GLY A 444 -7.00 -18.77 -13.61
N ILE A 445 -6.38 -19.74 -12.97
CA ILE A 445 -6.10 -19.75 -11.52
C ILE A 445 -4.61 -19.49 -11.36
N GLU A 446 -4.27 -18.37 -10.71
CA GLU A 446 -2.91 -17.83 -10.69
C GLU A 446 -2.47 -17.57 -9.25
N SER A 447 -1.19 -17.75 -8.97
CA SER A 447 -0.58 -17.35 -7.70
C SER A 447 0.81 -16.78 -7.95
N GLY A 448 1.11 -15.59 -7.36
CA GLY A 448 2.38 -14.93 -7.61
C GLY A 448 2.62 -14.77 -9.12
N SER A 449 3.62 -15.46 -9.67
CA SER A 449 3.99 -15.42 -11.08
C SER A 449 3.68 -16.73 -11.84
N VAL A 450 2.84 -17.60 -11.29
CA VAL A 450 2.56 -18.92 -11.84
C VAL A 450 1.07 -19.08 -12.16
N VAL A 451 0.78 -19.50 -13.38
CA VAL A 451 -0.56 -20.01 -13.76
C VAL A 451 -0.64 -21.47 -13.29
N ARG A 452 -1.49 -21.74 -12.30
CA ARG A 452 -1.66 -23.08 -11.71
C ARG A 452 -2.56 -23.98 -12.56
N GLU A 453 -3.61 -23.37 -13.09
CA GLU A 453 -4.62 -24.06 -13.88
C GLU A 453 -5.30 -23.08 -14.83
N SER A 454 -5.71 -23.55 -16.03
CA SER A 454 -6.57 -22.78 -16.92
C SER A 454 -7.56 -23.70 -17.64
N PHE A 455 -8.79 -23.22 -17.81
CA PHE A 455 -9.85 -23.99 -18.47
C PHE A 455 -10.89 -23.06 -19.10
N TRP A 456 -11.63 -23.62 -20.08
CA TRP A 456 -12.71 -22.91 -20.73
C TRP A 456 -14.07 -23.25 -20.12
N VAL A 457 -14.94 -22.24 -20.04
CA VAL A 457 -16.33 -22.35 -19.57
C VAL A 457 -17.24 -21.80 -20.64
N GLU A 458 -18.26 -22.57 -21.01
CA GLU A 458 -19.34 -22.12 -21.89
C GLU A 458 -20.38 -21.34 -21.07
N CYS A 459 -20.71 -20.15 -21.53
CA CYS A 459 -21.67 -19.28 -20.86
C CYS A 459 -23.08 -19.47 -21.46
N THR A 460 -24.02 -19.90 -20.64
CA THR A 460 -25.39 -20.21 -21.07
C THR A 460 -26.42 -19.16 -20.65
N GLY A 461 -26.04 -18.23 -19.79
CA GLY A 461 -26.95 -17.22 -19.21
C GLY A 461 -26.31 -15.84 -19.07
N LYS A 462 -27.05 -14.93 -18.43
CA LYS A 462 -26.55 -13.58 -18.09
C LYS A 462 -25.49 -13.59 -17.01
N GLN A 463 -25.38 -14.70 -16.28
CA GLN A 463 -24.35 -14.96 -15.28
C GLN A 463 -23.94 -16.43 -15.41
N THR A 464 -22.67 -16.68 -15.14
CA THR A 464 -22.11 -18.03 -15.10
C THR A 464 -21.31 -18.16 -13.81
N ASP A 465 -21.72 -19.10 -12.97
CA ASP A 465 -20.99 -19.40 -11.72
C ASP A 465 -19.97 -20.51 -11.98
N ILE A 466 -18.78 -20.32 -11.49
CA ILE A 466 -17.72 -21.34 -11.48
C ILE A 466 -17.36 -21.67 -10.03
N GLU A 467 -17.11 -22.96 -9.79
CA GLU A 467 -16.63 -23.45 -8.50
C GLU A 467 -15.13 -23.75 -8.60
N ILE A 468 -14.35 -23.12 -7.73
CA ILE A 468 -12.90 -23.30 -7.66
C ILE A 468 -12.59 -24.03 -6.35
N PRO A 469 -12.08 -25.27 -6.40
CA PRO A 469 -11.66 -25.96 -5.19
C PRO A 469 -10.42 -25.31 -4.61
N VAL A 470 -10.53 -24.84 -3.37
CA VAL A 470 -9.40 -24.24 -2.64
C VAL A 470 -8.54 -25.36 -2.07
N LYS A 471 -7.32 -25.51 -2.60
CA LYS A 471 -6.38 -26.57 -2.25
C LYS A 471 -5.32 -26.08 -1.26
N GLU A 472 -4.69 -26.99 -0.57
CA GLU A 472 -3.46 -26.73 0.18
C GLU A 472 -2.41 -26.06 -0.73
N GLY A 473 -1.65 -25.12 -0.18
CA GLY A 473 -0.66 -24.34 -0.95
C GLY A 473 -1.22 -23.16 -1.74
N MET A 474 -2.53 -22.85 -1.65
CA MET A 474 -3.12 -21.65 -2.23
C MET A 474 -3.09 -20.42 -1.28
N ALA A 475 -2.73 -20.62 -0.01
CA ALA A 475 -2.50 -19.50 0.91
C ALA A 475 -1.21 -18.75 0.58
N PRO A 476 -1.15 -17.41 0.77
CA PRO A 476 -2.15 -16.55 1.40
C PRO A 476 -3.30 -16.11 0.48
N ASN A 477 -3.13 -16.17 -0.81
CA ASN A 477 -4.15 -15.82 -1.80
C ASN A 477 -3.85 -16.41 -3.16
N ILE A 478 -4.88 -16.55 -3.98
CA ILE A 478 -4.79 -16.80 -5.41
C ILE A 478 -5.59 -15.72 -6.16
N TYR A 479 -5.33 -15.62 -7.45
CA TYR A 479 -6.10 -14.78 -8.35
C TYR A 479 -6.86 -15.66 -9.34
N VAL A 480 -8.07 -15.22 -9.66
CA VAL A 480 -8.88 -15.80 -10.72
C VAL A 480 -8.95 -14.76 -11.82
N SER A 481 -8.29 -15.02 -12.93
CA SER A 481 -8.37 -14.22 -14.15
C SER A 481 -9.41 -14.81 -15.09
N VAL A 482 -10.18 -13.97 -15.74
CA VAL A 482 -11.20 -14.40 -16.71
C VAL A 482 -11.10 -13.53 -17.94
N THR A 483 -10.88 -14.16 -19.09
CA THR A 483 -11.05 -13.55 -20.40
C THR A 483 -12.35 -14.07 -21.02
N LEU A 484 -13.37 -13.22 -21.07
CA LEU A 484 -14.66 -13.53 -21.68
C LEU A 484 -14.63 -13.11 -23.15
N VAL A 485 -14.89 -14.04 -24.04
CA VAL A 485 -14.99 -13.80 -25.48
C VAL A 485 -16.40 -14.08 -25.95
N GLN A 486 -17.01 -13.10 -26.59
CA GLN A 486 -18.30 -13.24 -27.24
C GLN A 486 -18.10 -13.11 -28.75
N PRO A 487 -18.40 -14.16 -29.53
CA PRO A 487 -18.29 -14.12 -30.99
C PRO A 487 -19.33 -13.15 -31.58
N HIS A 488 -19.02 -12.61 -32.74
CA HIS A 488 -19.99 -11.88 -33.55
C HIS A 488 -21.11 -12.83 -33.99
N ASN A 489 -22.35 -12.55 -33.62
CA ASN A 489 -23.51 -13.30 -34.02
C ASN A 489 -24.66 -12.38 -34.46
N SER A 490 -24.59 -11.98 -35.65
CA SER A 490 -25.41 -11.30 -36.65
C SER A 490 -26.64 -10.45 -36.24
N THR A 491 -27.40 -10.72 -35.21
CA THR A 491 -28.64 -9.95 -34.96
C THR A 491 -28.76 -9.34 -33.57
N LEU A 492 -27.93 -9.79 -32.64
CA LEU A 492 -27.95 -9.36 -31.25
C LEU A 492 -26.66 -8.64 -30.81
N ASN A 493 -25.59 -8.75 -31.60
CA ASN A 493 -24.29 -8.17 -31.30
C ASN A 493 -23.50 -7.88 -32.58
N ASP A 494 -23.37 -6.62 -32.93
CA ASP A 494 -22.75 -6.16 -34.18
C ASP A 494 -21.21 -6.26 -34.20
N ALA A 495 -20.56 -6.61 -33.08
CA ALA A 495 -19.11 -6.73 -32.98
C ALA A 495 -18.68 -7.82 -32.01
N PRO A 496 -17.56 -8.50 -32.25
CA PRO A 496 -16.98 -9.38 -31.25
C PRO A 496 -16.57 -8.60 -30.01
N ILE A 497 -16.79 -9.18 -28.82
CA ILE A 497 -16.49 -8.55 -27.54
C ILE A 497 -15.48 -9.39 -26.79
N ARG A 498 -14.43 -8.75 -26.25
CA ARG A 498 -13.54 -9.34 -25.28
C ARG A 498 -13.58 -8.51 -23.99
N LEU A 499 -13.89 -9.16 -22.87
CA LEU A 499 -13.84 -8.57 -21.54
C LEU A 499 -12.78 -9.32 -20.72
N PHE A 500 -12.04 -8.58 -19.91
CA PHE A 500 -11.02 -9.14 -19.02
C PHE A 500 -11.28 -8.71 -17.57
N GLY A 501 -11.17 -9.66 -16.65
CA GLY A 501 -11.36 -9.42 -15.23
C GLY A 501 -10.44 -10.26 -14.37
N VAL A 502 -10.09 -9.73 -13.21
CA VAL A 502 -9.31 -10.45 -12.20
C VAL A 502 -9.94 -10.22 -10.84
N THR A 503 -10.08 -11.28 -10.04
CA THR A 503 -10.48 -11.19 -8.64
C THR A 503 -9.52 -11.97 -7.75
N ARG A 504 -9.23 -11.44 -6.56
CA ARG A 504 -8.41 -12.10 -5.55
C ARG A 504 -9.28 -12.97 -4.64
N LEU A 505 -8.83 -14.18 -4.36
CA LEU A 505 -9.39 -15.06 -3.34
C LEU A 505 -8.39 -15.14 -2.19
N ASP A 506 -8.72 -14.58 -1.04
CA ASP A 506 -7.90 -14.62 0.17
C ASP A 506 -8.07 -15.99 0.84
N VAL A 507 -6.96 -16.71 1.06
CA VAL A 507 -6.95 -18.07 1.62
C VAL A 507 -6.21 -18.08 2.93
N GLU A 508 -6.88 -18.50 4.00
CA GLU A 508 -6.29 -18.65 5.33
C GLU A 508 -6.06 -20.13 5.63
N ASP A 509 -4.80 -20.52 5.82
CA ASP A 509 -4.44 -21.88 6.17
C ASP A 509 -4.01 -21.94 7.65
N ALA A 510 -4.92 -22.38 8.52
CA ALA A 510 -4.67 -22.50 9.96
C ALA A 510 -3.57 -23.52 10.28
N ALA A 511 -3.31 -24.49 9.40
CA ALA A 511 -2.24 -25.48 9.61
C ALA A 511 -0.84 -24.84 9.56
N ARG A 512 -0.69 -23.71 8.85
CA ARG A 512 0.58 -22.96 8.79
C ARG A 512 0.89 -22.17 10.05
N ARG A 513 -0.08 -21.96 10.94
CA ARG A 513 0.10 -21.16 12.14
C ARG A 513 0.53 -22.05 13.30
N LEU A 514 1.77 -21.87 13.76
CA LEU A 514 2.29 -22.44 14.99
C LEU A 514 2.15 -21.43 16.13
N THR A 515 1.87 -21.93 17.33
CA THR A 515 1.76 -21.10 18.53
C THR A 515 2.79 -21.59 19.54
N PRO A 516 4.01 -20.99 19.54
CA PRO A 516 5.03 -21.34 20.53
C PRO A 516 4.61 -20.89 21.92
N VAL A 517 4.84 -21.74 22.90
CA VAL A 517 4.65 -21.48 24.33
C VAL A 517 6.01 -21.60 24.99
N ILE A 518 6.41 -20.57 25.72
CA ILE A 518 7.64 -20.53 26.51
C ILE A 518 7.26 -20.63 27.99
N GLU A 519 7.84 -21.57 28.67
CA GLU A 519 7.69 -21.76 30.11
C GLU A 519 9.04 -21.49 30.78
N MET A 520 9.11 -20.42 31.57
CA MET A 520 10.30 -20.02 32.34
C MET A 520 9.85 -19.25 33.59
N PRO A 521 10.72 -19.09 34.61
CA PRO A 521 10.42 -18.23 35.75
C PRO A 521 10.16 -16.78 35.30
N GLU A 522 9.19 -16.12 35.93
CA GLU A 522 8.81 -14.73 35.62
C GLU A 522 9.96 -13.76 35.92
N THR A 523 10.80 -14.05 36.89
CA THR A 523 11.97 -13.27 37.28
C THR A 523 13.20 -14.16 37.32
N VAL A 524 14.26 -13.73 36.67
CA VAL A 524 15.56 -14.44 36.63
C VAL A 524 16.63 -13.52 37.19
N LYS A 525 17.48 -14.08 38.07
CA LYS A 525 18.64 -13.35 38.61
C LYS A 525 19.79 -13.41 37.61
N PRO A 526 20.61 -12.32 37.49
CA PRO A 526 21.86 -12.40 36.78
C PRO A 526 22.75 -13.56 37.28
N GLU A 527 23.57 -14.12 36.37
CA GLU A 527 24.51 -15.20 36.67
C GLU A 527 23.88 -16.44 37.34
N SER A 528 22.63 -16.76 36.97
CA SER A 528 21.93 -17.95 37.46
C SER A 528 21.58 -18.92 36.34
N GLU A 529 21.58 -20.22 36.63
CA GLU A 529 21.05 -21.23 35.69
C GLU A 529 19.55 -21.17 35.61
N VAL A 530 19.02 -21.15 34.39
CA VAL A 530 17.58 -21.09 34.11
C VAL A 530 17.19 -22.20 33.15
N THR A 531 16.16 -22.92 33.50
CA THR A 531 15.53 -23.90 32.62
C THR A 531 14.40 -23.24 31.82
N ILE A 532 14.54 -23.20 30.50
CA ILE A 532 13.52 -22.69 29.56
C ILE A 532 12.94 -23.87 28.79
N LYS A 533 11.62 -24.05 28.87
CA LYS A 533 10.91 -25.07 28.10
C LYS A 533 10.15 -24.39 26.95
N VAL A 534 10.33 -24.92 25.74
CA VAL A 534 9.64 -24.43 24.54
C VAL A 534 8.81 -25.56 23.95
N ARG A 535 7.53 -25.31 23.73
CA ARG A 535 6.62 -26.28 23.10
C ARG A 535 5.63 -25.56 22.18
N GLU A 536 5.08 -26.28 21.23
CA GLU A 536 3.92 -25.80 20.47
C GLU A 536 2.62 -26.09 21.25
N LYS A 537 1.68 -25.12 21.25
CA LYS A 537 0.44 -25.18 22.06
C LYS A 537 -0.36 -26.47 21.87
N ASN A 538 -0.46 -26.96 20.64
CA ASN A 538 -1.23 -28.15 20.27
C ASN A 538 -0.36 -29.41 20.13
N GLY A 539 0.93 -29.36 20.53
CA GLY A 539 1.85 -30.49 20.47
C GLY A 539 2.39 -30.81 19.07
N ARG A 540 2.23 -29.94 18.10
CA ARG A 540 2.78 -30.13 16.75
C ARG A 540 4.31 -30.00 16.75
N LYS A 541 4.97 -30.75 15.87
CA LYS A 541 6.41 -30.57 15.62
C LYS A 541 6.68 -29.12 15.17
N MET A 542 7.71 -28.51 15.76
CA MET A 542 8.04 -27.11 15.53
C MET A 542 9.56 -26.93 15.53
N SER A 543 10.11 -26.28 14.50
CA SER A 543 11.44 -25.69 14.53
C SER A 543 11.32 -24.24 14.99
N TYR A 544 12.22 -23.80 15.88
CA TYR A 544 12.14 -22.48 16.47
C TYR A 544 13.52 -21.85 16.66
N VAL A 545 13.53 -20.53 16.76
CA VAL A 545 14.69 -19.75 17.19
C VAL A 545 14.38 -19.17 18.56
N LEU A 546 15.29 -19.42 19.51
CA LEU A 546 15.18 -18.87 20.87
C LEU A 546 16.26 -17.78 21.01
N ALA A 547 15.85 -16.57 21.41
CA ALA A 547 16.73 -15.48 21.75
C ALA A 547 16.51 -15.05 23.20
N LEU A 548 17.58 -14.88 23.96
CA LEU A 548 17.59 -14.31 25.30
C LEU A 548 18.28 -12.96 25.23
N VAL A 549 17.54 -11.89 25.47
CA VAL A 549 18.02 -10.51 25.31
C VAL A 549 17.62 -9.70 26.54
N ASP A 550 18.54 -8.79 26.96
CA ASP A 550 18.27 -7.86 28.06
C ASP A 550 17.08 -6.94 27.72
N GLU A 551 16.10 -6.85 28.64
CA GLU A 551 14.88 -6.08 28.44
C GLU A 551 15.16 -4.58 28.25
N GLY A 552 16.18 -4.04 28.93
CA GLY A 552 16.58 -2.64 28.79
C GLY A 552 16.97 -2.27 27.36
N LEU A 553 17.60 -3.19 26.62
CA LEU A 553 17.93 -3.01 25.21
C LEU A 553 16.69 -3.08 24.31
N LEU A 554 15.75 -3.97 24.62
CA LEU A 554 14.52 -4.11 23.85
C LEU A 554 13.62 -2.88 24.02
N GLY A 555 13.51 -2.36 25.25
CA GLY A 555 12.74 -1.16 25.58
C GLY A 555 13.24 0.10 24.85
N LEU A 556 14.56 0.32 24.83
CA LEU A 556 15.20 1.44 24.13
C LEU A 556 14.92 1.47 22.63
N THR A 557 14.86 0.29 22.00
CA THR A 557 14.68 0.14 20.56
C THR A 557 13.23 -0.10 20.15
N ARG A 558 12.32 -0.30 21.13
CA ARG A 558 10.94 -0.78 20.91
C ARG A 558 10.91 -2.00 19.99
N PHE A 559 11.88 -2.88 20.19
CA PHE A 559 11.99 -4.09 19.39
C PHE A 559 10.73 -4.95 19.57
N LYS A 560 10.15 -5.33 18.45
CA LYS A 560 9.02 -6.27 18.43
C LYS A 560 9.53 -7.64 18.06
N THR A 561 9.02 -8.67 18.73
CA THR A 561 9.29 -10.07 18.34
C THR A 561 9.01 -10.22 16.84
N PRO A 562 9.95 -10.77 16.06
CA PRO A 562 9.74 -11.05 14.66
C PRO A 562 8.49 -11.90 14.43
N ASP A 563 7.70 -11.55 13.40
CA ASP A 563 6.50 -12.29 13.00
C ASP A 563 6.69 -12.98 11.65
N PRO A 564 7.31 -14.16 11.59
CA PRO A 564 7.44 -14.91 10.34
C PRO A 564 6.10 -15.29 9.74
N TYR A 565 5.11 -15.63 10.57
CA TYR A 565 3.78 -15.99 10.07
C TYR A 565 3.15 -14.85 9.29
N GLY A 566 3.11 -13.63 9.85
CA GLY A 566 2.59 -12.46 9.15
C GLY A 566 3.35 -12.14 7.87
N TYR A 567 4.69 -12.30 7.88
CA TYR A 567 5.51 -12.06 6.71
C TYR A 567 5.22 -13.04 5.56
N PHE A 568 5.24 -14.34 5.84
CA PHE A 568 5.06 -15.39 4.81
C PHE A 568 3.60 -15.52 4.33
N ASN A 569 2.63 -15.07 5.13
CA ASN A 569 1.22 -15.05 4.79
C ASN A 569 0.69 -13.64 4.43
N ALA A 570 1.59 -12.68 4.17
CA ALA A 570 1.21 -11.41 3.56
C ALA A 570 0.67 -11.64 2.15
N THR A 571 -0.33 -10.84 1.74
CA THR A 571 -0.91 -10.91 0.39
C THR A 571 0.17 -10.86 -0.68
N GLU A 572 0.17 -11.81 -1.60
CA GLU A 572 1.06 -11.83 -2.75
C GLU A 572 0.49 -11.01 -3.89
N ALA A 573 1.35 -10.26 -4.56
CA ALA A 573 0.98 -9.53 -5.77
C ALA A 573 0.84 -10.49 -6.97
N LEU A 574 -0.05 -10.15 -7.89
CA LEU A 574 -0.15 -10.84 -9.17
C LEU A 574 1.04 -10.46 -10.07
N GLY A 575 1.87 -11.43 -10.38
CA GLY A 575 3.01 -11.27 -11.30
C GLY A 575 2.75 -11.82 -12.71
N VAL A 576 1.63 -12.50 -12.92
CA VAL A 576 1.22 -13.00 -14.24
C VAL A 576 0.72 -11.85 -15.10
N ARG A 577 1.14 -11.82 -16.35
CA ARG A 577 0.68 -10.88 -17.37
C ARG A 577 -0.01 -11.62 -18.48
N THR A 578 -1.08 -11.05 -19.00
CA THR A 578 -1.88 -11.63 -20.08
C THR A 578 -1.77 -10.76 -21.33
N TRP A 579 -1.60 -11.39 -22.47
CA TRP A 579 -1.63 -10.75 -23.77
C TRP A 579 -2.65 -11.43 -24.66
N ASP A 580 -3.30 -10.68 -25.50
CA ASP A 580 -4.14 -11.20 -26.56
C ASP A 580 -3.93 -10.42 -27.87
N MET A 581 -4.53 -10.89 -28.92
CA MET A 581 -4.50 -10.27 -30.23
C MET A 581 -5.86 -9.70 -30.64
N PHE A 582 -6.75 -9.50 -29.68
CA PHE A 582 -8.12 -9.07 -29.96
C PHE A 582 -8.18 -7.75 -30.73
N ASP A 583 -7.31 -6.80 -30.37
CA ASP A 583 -7.24 -5.48 -31.01
C ASP A 583 -6.77 -5.54 -32.48
N TYR A 584 -6.22 -6.67 -32.92
CA TYR A 584 -5.80 -6.90 -34.30
C TYR A 584 -6.84 -7.68 -35.11
N VAL A 585 -7.94 -8.13 -34.52
CA VAL A 585 -9.01 -8.83 -35.21
C VAL A 585 -9.87 -7.83 -35.96
N ILE A 586 -10.01 -8.02 -37.28
CA ILE A 586 -10.82 -7.14 -38.13
C ILE A 586 -12.27 -7.17 -37.66
N GLY A 587 -12.84 -6.00 -37.38
CA GLY A 587 -14.21 -5.84 -36.85
C GLY A 587 -14.30 -5.81 -35.33
N ALA A 588 -13.22 -6.04 -34.59
CA ALA A 588 -13.14 -5.93 -33.14
C ALA A 588 -12.94 -4.48 -32.67
N TYR A 589 -13.50 -3.51 -33.35
CA TYR A 589 -13.39 -2.10 -32.94
C TYR A 589 -14.29 -1.86 -31.72
N GLY A 590 -13.70 -1.81 -30.55
CA GLY A 590 -14.38 -1.27 -29.37
C GLY A 590 -14.81 0.17 -29.65
N GLY A 591 -16.11 0.35 -29.89
CA GLY A 591 -16.89 1.57 -29.66
C GLY A 591 -16.38 2.93 -30.13
N ARG A 592 -15.77 3.07 -31.30
CA ARG A 592 -15.73 4.34 -31.99
C ARG A 592 -16.89 4.42 -33.00
N THR A 593 -18.01 4.93 -32.57
CA THR A 593 -19.05 5.42 -33.49
C THR A 593 -18.43 6.55 -34.31
N PRO A 594 -18.44 6.48 -35.66
CA PRO A 594 -18.04 7.61 -36.48
C PRO A 594 -19.03 8.75 -36.18
N SER A 595 -18.57 9.85 -35.61
CA SER A 595 -19.36 11.07 -35.55
C SER A 595 -19.77 11.42 -36.96
N SER A 596 -21.06 11.34 -37.26
CA SER A 596 -21.64 11.86 -38.52
C SER A 596 -21.32 13.34 -38.60
N ARG A 597 -20.31 13.69 -39.36
CA ARG A 597 -20.07 15.07 -39.80
C ARG A 597 -21.23 15.46 -40.71
N THR A 598 -22.26 16.06 -40.13
CA THR A 598 -23.19 16.87 -40.89
C THR A 598 -22.41 17.98 -41.56
N ARG A 599 -22.25 17.87 -42.89
CA ARG A 599 -21.72 18.95 -43.75
C ARG A 599 -22.69 20.12 -43.70
N GLY A 600 -22.49 21.05 -42.80
CA GLY A 600 -23.03 22.42 -42.91
C GLY A 600 -22.20 23.18 -43.96
N ARG A 601 -22.80 23.41 -45.13
CA ARG A 601 -22.32 24.33 -46.13
C ARG A 601 -22.45 25.75 -45.56
N SER A 602 -21.35 26.44 -45.27
CA SER A 602 -21.33 27.90 -45.30
C SER A 602 -20.15 28.33 -46.17
N ARG A 603 -20.54 29.00 -47.27
CA ARG A 603 -19.63 29.81 -48.10
C ARG A 603 -19.21 31.03 -47.28
N HIS A 604 -17.91 31.32 -47.18
CA HIS A 604 -17.40 32.67 -47.35
C HIS A 604 -15.93 32.65 -47.75
N SER A 605 -15.66 33.49 -48.68
CA SER A 605 -14.46 33.88 -49.41
C SER A 605 -13.38 34.48 -48.50
N GLY A 606 -12.10 34.32 -48.91
CA GLY A 606 -11.08 35.32 -48.65
C GLY A 606 -9.66 34.81 -48.39
N SER A 607 -8.83 34.86 -49.44
CA SER A 607 -7.41 35.21 -49.51
C SER A 607 -6.36 34.40 -48.76
N SER A 608 -5.48 33.80 -49.58
CA SER A 608 -4.10 33.35 -49.26
C SER A 608 -3.17 34.54 -48.91
N PRO A 609 -2.05 34.28 -48.22
CA PRO A 609 -0.81 34.25 -49.02
C PRO A 609 0.15 33.08 -48.68
N SER A 610 0.89 32.78 -49.70
CA SER A 610 2.00 31.86 -49.88
C SER A 610 3.27 32.25 -49.12
N TYR A 611 4.08 31.24 -48.75
CA TYR A 611 5.55 31.15 -48.71
C TYR A 611 5.86 29.85 -47.95
N GLY A 612 6.72 28.93 -48.33
CA GLY A 612 7.83 28.87 -49.20
C GLY A 612 8.45 27.46 -49.00
N SER A 613 8.94 26.92 -50.05
CA SER A 613 9.59 25.63 -50.25
C SER A 613 10.86 25.42 -49.43
N SER A 614 11.12 24.17 -48.96
CA SER A 614 12.45 23.54 -49.19
C SER A 614 12.47 22.06 -48.80
N THR A 615 12.70 21.29 -49.76
CA THR A 615 13.75 20.29 -50.04
C THR A 615 13.54 18.86 -49.56
N HIS A 616 13.28 18.05 -50.55
CA HIS A 616 13.46 16.59 -50.60
C HIS A 616 14.81 16.11 -50.08
N ARG A 617 14.81 15.02 -49.32
CA ARG A 617 15.86 14.00 -49.42
C ARG A 617 15.23 12.61 -49.49
N ASN A 618 15.45 11.99 -50.61
CA ASN A 618 15.25 10.58 -50.91
C ASN A 618 16.14 9.72 -50.03
N TRP A 619 15.59 8.64 -49.49
CA TRP A 619 16.39 7.50 -49.07
C TRP A 619 15.84 6.23 -49.74
N ALA A 620 16.73 5.56 -50.45
CA ALA A 620 16.52 4.32 -51.17
C ALA A 620 16.46 3.11 -50.23
N PRO A 621 15.83 1.98 -50.62
CA PRO A 621 15.64 0.81 -49.78
C PRO A 621 16.88 -0.08 -49.78
N GLY A 622 17.45 -0.32 -48.58
CA GLY A 622 18.56 -1.24 -48.35
C GLY A 622 18.09 -2.68 -48.08
N ARG A 623 18.74 -3.55 -48.77
CA ARG A 623 18.72 -5.02 -48.83
C ARG A 623 18.27 -5.79 -47.56
N ARG A 624 17.34 -6.71 -47.78
CA ARG A 624 16.99 -7.84 -46.90
C ARG A 624 18.17 -8.83 -46.79
N THR A 625 18.65 -9.04 -45.58
CA THR A 625 19.53 -10.15 -45.25
C THR A 625 18.71 -11.18 -44.46
N ARG A 626 18.54 -12.34 -45.07
CA ARG A 626 17.81 -13.50 -44.54
C ARG A 626 18.81 -14.30 -43.69
N ILE A 627 18.67 -14.29 -42.35
CA ILE A 627 19.43 -15.19 -41.49
C ILE A 627 18.54 -16.39 -41.15
N LYS A 628 18.92 -17.56 -41.70
CA LYS A 628 18.39 -18.86 -41.29
C LYS A 628 19.20 -19.31 -40.06
N SER A 629 18.60 -19.46 -38.91
CA SER A 629 19.15 -20.23 -37.79
C SER A 629 18.56 -21.65 -37.83
N ARG A 630 19.41 -22.62 -38.13
CA ARG A 630 19.13 -24.04 -37.90
C ARG A 630 19.49 -24.36 -36.45
N SER A 631 18.54 -24.73 -35.61
CA SER A 631 18.78 -25.49 -34.38
C SER A 631 18.48 -26.96 -34.61
N ARG A 632 19.49 -27.81 -34.40
CA ARG A 632 19.37 -29.27 -34.37
C ARG A 632 18.77 -29.70 -33.02
N PRO A 633 17.90 -30.70 -32.97
CA PRO A 633 17.46 -31.29 -31.71
C PRO A 633 18.50 -32.31 -31.22
N THR A 634 18.97 -32.12 -29.99
CA THR A 634 19.73 -33.14 -29.25
C THR A 634 18.78 -33.87 -28.32
N SER A 635 18.52 -35.13 -28.68
CA SER A 635 17.85 -36.10 -27.80
C SER A 635 18.85 -36.53 -26.70
N ALA A 636 18.51 -36.34 -25.43
CA ALA A 636 19.17 -37.03 -24.33
C ALA A 636 18.12 -37.93 -23.63
N ARG A 637 18.33 -39.24 -23.73
CA ARG A 637 17.74 -40.24 -22.85
C ARG A 637 18.49 -40.22 -21.52
N PHE A 638 17.74 -40.28 -20.45
CA PHE A 638 18.25 -40.72 -19.16
C PHE A 638 17.37 -41.86 -18.66
N GLY A 639 18.09 -42.95 -18.24
CA GLY A 639 17.53 -44.04 -17.50
C GLY A 639 17.40 -43.71 -16.01
#